data_830b78f455d624965aeae5d853710b55
#
_entry.id   830b78f455d624965aeae5d853710b55
#
_cell.length_a   1.000
_cell.length_b   1.000
_cell.length_c   1.000
_cell.angle_alpha   90.00
_cell.angle_beta   90.00
_cell.angle_gamma   90.00
#
_symmetry.space_group_name_H-M   'P 1'
#
loop_
_entity.id
_entity.type
_entity.pdbx_description
1 polymer ?
#
loop_
_entity_poly.entity_id
_entity_poly.type
_entity_poly.pdbx_seq_one_letter_code
_entity_poly.pdbx_strand_id
1 'polypeptide(L)'
;GATTRDRYICKFVEYILFDSEKSELSSLEICTRIKNRFQLEFDLTEIESAVKKRGRGRLEEAQGYYRLMPKVANQLSSQKSSLDQLRNYLTLFSQERQNVDIEATLMLVQKYLYFCFNSNASNLLSLIGENTKHIDGNAFTTEFTPSQEEIDIINDFIHWENADKNKFMYSVVSSCYEYCLITANKSPAISKSIFRGKKFFLDTNIIFRIAGFNKDERRFVSKIFVEKCREVDVALCYTSAVLNEIYRVIDSQIKYIRVITNEQDPVDDNLISKISNNYEVNDFYTLYYNWCKEPQNRYNDFTAFRNYLTSIISNVISNFEYIDSTIIKDSDETEQQLFDSLMKFKSEKRPYKKTTTESIKTDVKQVLYLNSIRPKSAKSLWDMNEYIVSADQLLISWAEETFNGVPIVVIPSLWLSIILKVAGRATENDYKSFCMFMTLRHSRTDDNTIHINAVELLSKLSEKTIDSSLKEQIIAEILSNRGKYSFSEPDDYDSSVDLAFDAVLAREKDLQKEELLLAVNAEKAKSKKRAEEYEEKLKSKISAEEYAQTISQKKAQAKVERFSQHAQIPLVINGIIFIVAVGILLCWIFKLKPITDILTNIVDSEDKGEKVVSAIVWIFNLFVITIPAYLGKVWDYLSSDKRKDKLCSK
;
A
#
# COMPACT_ATOMS: atom_id res chain seq x y z
N GLY A 1 -27.23 8.92 26.10
CA GLY A 1 -27.82 8.37 27.34
C GLY A 1 -27.15 7.08 27.71
N ALA A 2 -27.15 6.73 29.00
CA ALA A 2 -26.55 5.51 29.50
C ALA A 2 -27.06 4.27 28.75
N THR A 3 -26.17 3.45 28.29
CA THR A 3 -26.44 2.19 27.62
C THR A 3 -26.52 1.12 28.73
N THR A 4 -27.66 0.52 28.94
CA THR A 4 -27.91 -0.44 30.03
C THR A 4 -28.27 -1.79 29.45
N ARG A 5 -27.94 -2.88 30.18
CA ARG A 5 -28.33 -4.25 29.85
C ARG A 5 -29.86 -4.37 29.66
N ASP A 6 -30.65 -3.76 30.54
CA ASP A 6 -32.11 -3.73 30.44
C ASP A 6 -32.64 -3.21 29.09
N ARG A 7 -31.95 -2.22 28.50
CA ARG A 7 -32.36 -1.68 27.21
C ARG A 7 -32.21 -2.69 26.06
N TYR A 8 -31.18 -3.51 26.11
CA TYR A 8 -30.95 -4.51 25.08
C TYR A 8 -31.82 -5.75 25.28
N ILE A 9 -31.99 -6.18 26.50
CA ILE A 9 -32.95 -7.25 26.81
C ILE A 9 -34.34 -6.84 26.27
N CYS A 10 -34.78 -5.62 26.50
CA CYS A 10 -36.04 -5.12 25.96
C CYS A 10 -36.08 -5.16 24.42
N LYS A 11 -34.98 -4.85 23.70
CA LYS A 11 -34.93 -4.99 22.25
C LYS A 11 -35.02 -6.43 21.76
N PHE A 12 -34.43 -7.39 22.48
CA PHE A 12 -34.60 -8.81 22.15
C PHE A 12 -36.05 -9.23 22.33
N VAL A 13 -36.70 -8.77 23.40
CA VAL A 13 -38.14 -9.00 23.64
C VAL A 13 -38.95 -8.43 22.46
N GLU A 14 -38.72 -7.17 22.08
CA GLU A 14 -39.38 -6.53 20.93
C GLU A 14 -39.20 -7.34 19.64
N TYR A 15 -37.98 -7.80 19.38
CA TYR A 15 -37.67 -8.57 18.17
C TYR A 15 -38.38 -9.95 18.19
N ILE A 16 -38.34 -10.67 19.30
CA ILE A 16 -38.99 -11.96 19.44
C ILE A 16 -40.51 -11.84 19.26
N LEU A 17 -41.10 -10.79 19.81
CA LEU A 17 -42.52 -10.50 19.64
C LEU A 17 -42.86 -10.14 18.19
N PHE A 18 -42.00 -9.40 17.52
CA PHE A 18 -42.16 -9.02 16.12
C PHE A 18 -42.05 -10.23 15.16
N ASP A 19 -41.10 -11.14 15.44
CA ASP A 19 -40.86 -12.33 14.63
C ASP A 19 -41.79 -13.50 14.93
N SER A 20 -42.65 -13.33 15.94
CA SER A 20 -43.59 -14.36 16.35
C SER A 20 -44.89 -14.34 15.54
N GLU A 21 -45.37 -15.52 15.17
CA GLU A 21 -46.71 -15.66 14.60
C GLU A 21 -47.83 -15.36 15.63
N LYS A 22 -47.50 -15.48 16.94
CA LYS A 22 -48.41 -15.15 18.02
C LYS A 22 -48.38 -13.65 18.29
N SER A 23 -49.54 -13.06 18.53
CA SER A 23 -49.70 -11.65 18.87
C SER A 23 -49.11 -11.26 20.22
N GLU A 24 -48.98 -12.24 21.12
CA GLU A 24 -48.51 -12.07 22.49
C GLU A 24 -47.75 -13.31 22.98
N LEU A 25 -46.76 -13.11 23.85
CA LEU A 25 -45.95 -14.16 24.45
C LEU A 25 -45.74 -13.91 25.93
N SER A 26 -45.68 -14.99 26.73
CA SER A 26 -45.31 -14.94 28.14
C SER A 26 -43.78 -14.72 28.32
N SER A 27 -43.33 -14.26 29.50
CA SER A 27 -41.93 -14.15 29.86
C SER A 27 -41.14 -15.44 29.60
N LEU A 28 -41.75 -16.60 29.93
CA LEU A 28 -41.13 -17.92 29.74
C LEU A 28 -40.95 -18.26 28.25
N GLU A 29 -41.98 -18.01 27.43
CA GLU A 29 -41.89 -18.22 25.98
C GLU A 29 -40.83 -17.31 25.34
N ILE A 30 -40.74 -16.07 25.79
CA ILE A 30 -39.74 -15.12 25.37
C ILE A 30 -38.34 -15.62 25.72
N CYS A 31 -38.07 -16.02 26.97
CA CYS A 31 -36.82 -16.60 27.41
C CYS A 31 -36.42 -17.80 26.55
N THR A 32 -37.33 -18.73 26.34
CA THR A 32 -37.10 -19.95 25.57
C THR A 32 -36.76 -19.64 24.13
N ARG A 33 -37.48 -18.71 23.50
CA ARG A 33 -37.21 -18.28 22.11
C ARG A 33 -35.88 -17.53 21.97
N ILE A 34 -35.54 -16.65 22.93
CA ILE A 34 -34.23 -15.96 22.94
C ILE A 34 -33.12 -16.99 23.06
N LYS A 35 -33.21 -17.95 23.98
CA LYS A 35 -32.24 -19.04 24.14
C LYS A 35 -32.09 -19.85 22.86
N ASN A 36 -33.17 -20.29 22.25
CA ASN A 36 -33.14 -21.14 21.06
C ASN A 36 -32.57 -20.40 19.81
N ARG A 37 -32.85 -19.10 19.67
CA ARG A 37 -32.49 -18.33 18.48
C ARG A 37 -31.13 -17.67 18.59
N PHE A 38 -30.81 -17.15 19.77
CA PHE A 38 -29.59 -16.32 19.98
C PHE A 38 -28.58 -16.99 20.90
N GLN A 39 -28.90 -18.16 21.47
CA GLN A 39 -28.06 -18.87 22.44
C GLN A 39 -27.74 -18.02 23.69
N LEU A 40 -28.62 -17.06 24.00
CA LEU A 40 -28.53 -16.18 25.17
C LEU A 40 -29.51 -16.66 26.27
N GLU A 41 -28.98 -16.78 27.47
CA GLU A 41 -29.79 -17.15 28.64
C GLU A 41 -30.09 -15.92 29.50
N PHE A 42 -31.34 -15.66 29.74
CA PHE A 42 -31.83 -14.63 30.67
C PHE A 42 -32.78 -15.25 31.69
N ASP A 43 -32.66 -14.78 32.92
CA ASP A 43 -33.62 -15.13 33.94
C ASP A 43 -34.99 -14.45 33.68
N LEU A 44 -36.07 -15.09 34.08
CA LEU A 44 -37.42 -14.51 33.96
C LEU A 44 -37.49 -13.12 34.59
N THR A 45 -36.90 -12.99 35.79
CA THR A 45 -36.82 -11.72 36.53
C THR A 45 -36.04 -10.62 35.79
N GLU A 46 -35.03 -10.99 35.01
CA GLU A 46 -34.30 -10.04 34.19
C GLU A 46 -35.16 -9.50 33.04
N ILE A 47 -35.88 -10.35 32.34
CA ILE A 47 -36.80 -9.95 31.28
C ILE A 47 -37.90 -9.04 31.81
N GLU A 48 -38.57 -9.45 32.89
CA GLU A 48 -39.63 -8.67 33.50
C GLU A 48 -39.11 -7.31 34.01
N SER A 49 -37.96 -7.28 34.65
CA SER A 49 -37.33 -6.05 35.08
C SER A 49 -36.97 -5.14 33.91
N ALA A 50 -36.41 -5.70 32.84
CA ALA A 50 -36.05 -4.94 31.66
C ALA A 50 -37.26 -4.33 30.95
N VAL A 51 -38.33 -5.11 30.78
CA VAL A 51 -39.60 -4.66 30.20
C VAL A 51 -40.24 -3.57 31.05
N LYS A 52 -40.30 -3.77 32.38
CA LYS A 52 -40.83 -2.77 33.29
C LYS A 52 -40.10 -1.44 33.25
N LYS A 53 -38.76 -1.48 33.14
CA LYS A 53 -37.91 -0.29 33.12
C LYS A 53 -37.85 0.41 31.74
N ARG A 54 -37.91 -0.34 30.64
CA ARG A 54 -37.64 0.15 29.31
C ARG A 54 -38.71 -0.10 28.26
N GLY A 55 -39.68 -0.99 28.54
CA GLY A 55 -40.78 -1.34 27.65
C GLY A 55 -41.93 -0.32 27.57
N ARG A 56 -41.96 0.65 28.48
CA ARG A 56 -43.06 1.63 28.54
C ARG A 56 -43.24 2.38 27.22
N GLY A 57 -44.46 2.32 26.65
CA GLY A 57 -44.77 2.93 25.36
C GLY A 57 -44.22 2.18 24.14
N ARG A 58 -43.65 1.00 24.34
CA ARG A 58 -43.16 0.10 23.30
C ARG A 58 -43.79 -1.28 23.37
N LEU A 59 -44.06 -1.76 24.60
CA LEU A 59 -44.66 -3.03 24.88
C LEU A 59 -45.93 -2.80 25.73
N GLU A 60 -46.97 -3.60 25.51
CA GLU A 60 -48.15 -3.73 26.36
C GLU A 60 -48.01 -5.02 27.18
N GLU A 61 -48.31 -4.94 28.46
CA GLU A 61 -48.38 -6.10 29.37
C GLU A 61 -49.81 -6.30 29.82
N ALA A 62 -50.31 -7.51 29.63
CA ALA A 62 -51.62 -7.92 30.10
C ALA A 62 -51.57 -9.36 30.63
N GLN A 63 -51.89 -9.56 31.92
CA GLN A 63 -51.96 -10.88 32.57
C GLN A 63 -50.67 -11.74 32.41
N GLY A 64 -49.49 -11.10 32.44
CA GLY A 64 -48.20 -11.78 32.30
C GLY A 64 -47.81 -12.12 30.86
N TYR A 65 -48.57 -11.62 29.87
CA TYR A 65 -48.23 -11.68 28.44
C TYR A 65 -47.80 -10.30 27.94
N TYR A 66 -46.85 -10.30 27.03
CA TYR A 66 -46.30 -9.09 26.41
C TYR A 66 -46.71 -9.04 24.93
N ARG A 67 -47.11 -7.85 24.50
CA ARG A 67 -47.46 -7.56 23.12
C ARG A 67 -46.72 -6.34 22.62
N LEU A 68 -46.31 -6.36 21.35
CA LEU A 68 -45.65 -5.24 20.73
C LEU A 68 -46.67 -4.13 20.39
N MET A 69 -46.33 -2.88 20.76
CA MET A 69 -47.15 -1.73 20.36
C MET A 69 -47.15 -1.57 18.83
N PRO A 70 -48.30 -1.26 18.18
CA PRO A 70 -48.40 -1.14 16.73
C PRO A 70 -47.35 -0.18 16.08
N LYS A 71 -47.04 0.91 16.78
CA LYS A 71 -46.05 1.87 16.36
C LYS A 71 -44.65 1.22 16.27
N VAL A 72 -44.30 0.37 17.21
CA VAL A 72 -43.01 -0.32 17.24
C VAL A 72 -42.98 -1.45 16.21
N ALA A 73 -44.10 -2.17 16.03
CA ALA A 73 -44.21 -3.17 14.97
C ALA A 73 -44.00 -2.55 13.58
N ASN A 74 -44.65 -1.42 13.29
CA ASN A 74 -44.43 -0.67 12.03
C ASN A 74 -43.01 -0.18 11.86
N GLN A 75 -42.39 0.26 12.95
CA GLN A 75 -40.98 0.68 12.93
C GLN A 75 -40.04 -0.49 12.60
N LEU A 76 -40.24 -1.66 13.18
CA LEU A 76 -39.45 -2.86 12.92
C LEU A 76 -39.70 -3.40 11.51
N SER A 77 -40.93 -3.39 11.02
CA SER A 77 -41.29 -3.83 9.67
C SER A 77 -40.66 -2.93 8.59
N SER A 78 -40.42 -1.65 8.88
CA SER A 78 -39.75 -0.73 7.95
C SER A 78 -38.23 -0.86 7.94
N GLN A 79 -37.65 -1.57 8.94
CA GLN A 79 -36.19 -1.78 9.00
C GLN A 79 -35.79 -2.90 8.03
N LYS A 80 -35.04 -2.55 7.00
CA LYS A 80 -34.39 -3.57 6.16
C LYS A 80 -33.38 -4.35 6.98
N SER A 81 -33.20 -5.63 6.66
CA SER A 81 -32.14 -6.42 7.25
C SER A 81 -30.78 -5.76 7.02
N SER A 82 -29.83 -5.96 7.94
CA SER A 82 -28.47 -5.45 7.75
C SER A 82 -27.82 -5.99 6.48
N LEU A 83 -28.20 -7.19 6.06
CA LEU A 83 -27.74 -7.81 4.84
C LEU A 83 -28.25 -7.07 3.58
N ASP A 84 -29.56 -6.73 3.57
CA ASP A 84 -30.14 -5.97 2.45
C ASP A 84 -29.56 -4.57 2.36
N GLN A 85 -29.29 -3.94 3.50
CA GLN A 85 -28.62 -2.65 3.54
C GLN A 85 -27.21 -2.73 2.96
N LEU A 86 -26.42 -3.73 3.37
CA LEU A 86 -25.07 -3.92 2.84
C LEU A 86 -25.10 -4.19 1.32
N ARG A 87 -26.02 -5.05 0.86
CA ARG A 87 -26.21 -5.31 -0.59
C ARG A 87 -26.54 -4.04 -1.37
N ASN A 88 -27.41 -3.18 -0.82
CA ASN A 88 -27.72 -1.89 -1.44
C ASN A 88 -26.48 -1.00 -1.56
N TYR A 89 -25.65 -0.90 -0.51
CA TYR A 89 -24.41 -0.11 -0.58
C TYR A 89 -23.42 -0.70 -1.58
N LEU A 90 -23.29 -2.02 -1.66
CA LEU A 90 -22.42 -2.67 -2.65
C LEU A 90 -22.93 -2.48 -4.09
N THR A 91 -24.24 -2.45 -4.29
CA THR A 91 -24.83 -2.12 -5.60
C THR A 91 -24.48 -0.68 -6.02
N LEU A 92 -24.56 0.28 -5.10
CA LEU A 92 -24.15 1.67 -5.38
C LEU A 92 -22.64 1.77 -5.65
N PHE A 93 -21.84 1.07 -4.86
CA PHE A 93 -20.39 1.01 -5.02
C PHE A 93 -19.98 0.42 -6.38
N SER A 94 -20.66 -0.66 -6.82
CA SER A 94 -20.40 -1.28 -8.12
C SER A 94 -20.78 -0.42 -9.32
N GLN A 95 -21.73 0.51 -9.16
CA GLN A 95 -22.08 1.48 -10.21
C GLN A 95 -20.97 2.50 -10.47
N GLU A 96 -20.17 2.81 -9.46
CA GLU A 96 -19.04 3.75 -9.55
C GLU A 96 -17.72 3.04 -9.91
N ARG A 97 -17.66 1.72 -9.80
CA ARG A 97 -16.46 0.90 -10.00
C ARG A 97 -16.74 -0.22 -11.02
N GLN A 98 -15.91 -0.31 -12.05
CA GLN A 98 -16.02 -1.37 -13.05
C GLN A 98 -15.57 -2.73 -12.48
N ASN A 99 -16.24 -3.81 -12.87
CA ASN A 99 -15.89 -5.20 -12.57
C ASN A 99 -15.99 -5.64 -11.09
N VAL A 100 -16.92 -5.11 -10.30
CA VAL A 100 -17.18 -5.59 -8.94
C VAL A 100 -18.26 -6.68 -8.97
N ASP A 101 -17.92 -7.91 -8.57
CA ASP A 101 -18.89 -8.97 -8.30
C ASP A 101 -19.57 -8.69 -6.95
N ILE A 102 -20.85 -8.32 -7.00
CA ILE A 102 -21.63 -7.92 -5.81
C ILE A 102 -21.75 -9.05 -4.82
N GLU A 103 -22.03 -10.29 -5.25
CA GLU A 103 -22.26 -11.42 -4.33
C GLU A 103 -20.96 -11.88 -3.67
N ALA A 104 -19.87 -11.99 -4.44
CA ALA A 104 -18.55 -12.30 -3.87
C ALA A 104 -18.08 -11.21 -2.90
N THR A 105 -18.25 -9.94 -3.25
CA THR A 105 -17.89 -8.81 -2.40
C THR A 105 -18.78 -8.74 -1.14
N LEU A 106 -20.08 -9.05 -1.27
CA LEU A 106 -21.00 -9.13 -0.14
C LEU A 106 -20.52 -10.15 0.90
N MET A 107 -20.19 -11.36 0.45
CA MET A 107 -19.68 -12.41 1.34
C MET A 107 -18.36 -12.00 2.01
N LEU A 108 -17.47 -11.39 1.26
CA LEU A 108 -16.17 -10.93 1.73
C LEU A 108 -16.31 -9.84 2.80
N VAL A 109 -17.09 -8.79 2.52
CA VAL A 109 -17.32 -7.68 3.46
C VAL A 109 -18.07 -8.17 4.69
N GLN A 110 -19.01 -9.11 4.57
CA GLN A 110 -19.67 -9.72 5.73
C GLN A 110 -18.69 -10.47 6.64
N LYS A 111 -17.82 -11.30 6.08
CA LYS A 111 -16.77 -12.01 6.84
C LYS A 111 -15.86 -11.01 7.56
N TYR A 112 -15.49 -9.95 6.88
CA TYR A 112 -14.66 -8.89 7.44
C TYR A 112 -15.36 -8.14 8.59
N LEU A 113 -16.62 -7.72 8.41
CA LEU A 113 -17.38 -7.05 9.46
C LEU A 113 -17.59 -7.96 10.68
N TYR A 114 -17.80 -9.24 10.45
CA TYR A 114 -17.89 -10.23 11.53
C TYR A 114 -16.56 -10.38 12.28
N PHE A 115 -15.45 -10.42 11.56
CA PHE A 115 -14.11 -10.40 12.16
C PHE A 115 -13.88 -9.14 13.03
N CYS A 116 -14.22 -7.96 12.52
CA CYS A 116 -14.13 -6.71 13.28
C CYS A 116 -15.02 -6.70 14.52
N PHE A 117 -16.25 -7.22 14.40
CA PHE A 117 -17.15 -7.38 15.53
C PHE A 117 -16.55 -8.27 16.61
N ASN A 118 -16.06 -9.44 16.25
CA ASN A 118 -15.47 -10.40 17.19
C ASN A 118 -14.23 -9.86 17.87
N SER A 119 -13.33 -9.25 17.12
CA SER A 119 -12.12 -8.61 17.67
C SER A 119 -12.48 -7.52 18.70
N ASN A 120 -13.41 -6.64 18.36
CA ASN A 120 -13.86 -5.59 19.28
C ASN A 120 -14.61 -6.15 20.49
N ALA A 121 -15.42 -7.19 20.31
CA ALA A 121 -16.13 -7.84 21.41
C ALA A 121 -15.16 -8.50 22.40
N SER A 122 -14.17 -9.24 21.92
CA SER A 122 -13.14 -9.86 22.76
C SER A 122 -12.36 -8.80 23.56
N ASN A 123 -11.88 -7.76 22.91
CA ASN A 123 -11.15 -6.68 23.56
C ASN A 123 -12.02 -5.93 24.59
N LEU A 124 -13.31 -5.73 24.30
CA LEU A 124 -14.23 -5.07 25.23
C LEU A 124 -14.52 -5.95 26.44
N LEU A 125 -14.73 -7.26 26.27
CA LEU A 125 -14.93 -8.20 27.36
C LEU A 125 -13.72 -8.22 28.30
N SER A 126 -12.50 -8.21 27.75
CA SER A 126 -11.28 -8.06 28.55
C SER A 126 -11.26 -6.75 29.34
N LEU A 127 -11.69 -5.64 28.75
CA LEU A 127 -11.77 -4.33 29.44
C LEU A 127 -12.80 -4.31 30.57
N ILE A 128 -13.94 -4.99 30.42
CA ILE A 128 -14.97 -5.04 31.46
C ILE A 128 -14.70 -6.12 32.52
N GLY A 129 -13.57 -6.84 32.42
CA GLY A 129 -13.11 -7.81 33.41
C GLY A 129 -13.81 -9.16 33.33
N GLU A 130 -14.49 -9.46 32.21
CA GLU A 130 -15.08 -10.77 31.97
C GLU A 130 -14.05 -11.71 31.34
N ASN A 131 -13.96 -12.92 31.88
CA ASN A 131 -13.04 -13.94 31.39
C ASN A 131 -13.57 -14.50 30.06
N THR A 132 -12.95 -14.16 28.96
CA THR A 132 -13.31 -14.67 27.60
C THR A 132 -13.24 -16.20 27.49
N LYS A 133 -12.56 -16.88 28.44
CA LYS A 133 -12.45 -18.35 28.50
C LYS A 133 -13.78 -19.07 28.77
N HIS A 134 -14.80 -18.37 29.24
CA HIS A 134 -16.16 -18.93 29.51
C HIS A 134 -17.15 -18.66 28.37
N ILE A 135 -16.85 -17.81 27.44
CA ILE A 135 -17.60 -17.65 26.20
C ILE A 135 -16.95 -18.65 25.24
N ASP A 136 -17.71 -19.64 24.77
CA ASP A 136 -17.20 -20.71 23.88
C ASP A 136 -16.07 -20.18 22.99
N GLY A 137 -14.83 -20.60 23.29
CA GLY A 137 -13.60 -20.05 22.67
C GLY A 137 -13.60 -20.16 21.14
N ASN A 138 -14.47 -20.99 20.56
CA ASN A 138 -14.70 -21.11 19.13
C ASN A 138 -15.56 -19.99 18.53
N ALA A 139 -16.31 -19.23 19.33
CA ALA A 139 -17.18 -18.17 18.81
C ALA A 139 -16.40 -16.93 18.33
N PHE A 140 -15.18 -16.70 18.85
CA PHE A 140 -14.37 -15.51 18.54
C PHE A 140 -13.09 -15.82 17.75
N THR A 141 -12.80 -17.08 17.45
CA THR A 141 -11.59 -17.52 16.69
C THR A 141 -11.90 -17.70 15.21
N THR A 142 -12.44 -16.70 14.55
CA THR A 142 -12.46 -16.68 13.09
C THR A 142 -11.14 -16.10 12.60
N GLU A 143 -10.26 -16.97 12.13
CA GLU A 143 -9.12 -16.54 11.34
C GLU A 143 -9.62 -15.88 10.06
N PHE A 144 -9.29 -14.62 9.89
CA PHE A 144 -9.57 -13.87 8.68
C PHE A 144 -8.23 -13.63 7.97
N THR A 145 -7.96 -14.46 6.97
CA THR A 145 -6.73 -14.43 6.17
C THR A 145 -7.07 -14.11 4.72
N PRO A 146 -7.40 -12.83 4.42
CA PRO A 146 -7.76 -12.42 3.06
C PRO A 146 -6.53 -12.39 2.16
N SER A 147 -6.72 -12.68 0.87
CA SER A 147 -5.73 -12.44 -0.18
C SER A 147 -5.49 -10.93 -0.36
N GLN A 148 -4.42 -10.57 -1.09
CA GLN A 148 -4.12 -9.16 -1.37
C GLN A 148 -5.26 -8.49 -2.16
N GLU A 149 -5.83 -9.17 -3.14
CA GLU A 149 -6.96 -8.67 -3.93
C GLU A 149 -8.20 -8.44 -3.06
N GLU A 150 -8.48 -9.36 -2.13
CA GLU A 150 -9.58 -9.22 -1.18
C GLU A 150 -9.36 -8.03 -0.22
N ILE A 151 -8.11 -7.79 0.22
CA ILE A 151 -7.74 -6.61 1.02
C ILE A 151 -8.02 -5.33 0.24
N ASP A 152 -7.63 -5.28 -1.04
CA ASP A 152 -7.82 -4.11 -1.88
C ASP A 152 -9.32 -3.82 -2.08
N ILE A 153 -10.13 -4.84 -2.34
CA ILE A 153 -11.59 -4.70 -2.46
C ILE A 153 -12.22 -4.17 -1.17
N ILE A 154 -11.83 -4.72 -0.01
CA ILE A 154 -12.33 -4.27 1.29
C ILE A 154 -11.92 -2.83 1.55
N ASN A 155 -10.66 -2.49 1.33
CA ASN A 155 -10.15 -1.13 1.55
C ASN A 155 -10.80 -0.12 0.61
N ASP A 156 -10.98 -0.46 -0.65
CA ASP A 156 -11.71 0.37 -1.62
C ASP A 156 -13.15 0.64 -1.17
N PHE A 157 -13.85 -0.39 -0.67
CA PHE A 157 -15.20 -0.22 -0.12
C PHE A 157 -15.18 0.63 1.17
N ILE A 158 -14.21 0.44 2.06
CA ILE A 158 -14.07 1.25 3.28
C ILE A 158 -13.84 2.72 2.93
N HIS A 159 -12.94 3.01 1.98
CA HIS A 159 -12.56 4.36 1.57
C HIS A 159 -13.58 5.02 0.65
N TRP A 160 -14.50 4.26 0.07
CA TRP A 160 -15.58 4.84 -0.74
C TRP A 160 -16.39 5.85 0.08
N GLU A 161 -16.46 7.09 -0.42
CA GLU A 161 -17.11 8.20 0.28
C GLU A 161 -18.64 8.09 0.23
N ASN A 162 -19.21 7.52 1.28
CA ASN A 162 -20.65 7.44 1.48
C ASN A 162 -20.96 7.50 2.99
N ALA A 163 -21.61 8.59 3.41
CA ALA A 163 -21.90 8.86 4.82
C ALA A 163 -22.82 7.79 5.46
N ASP A 164 -23.83 7.35 4.73
CA ASP A 164 -24.78 6.35 5.22
C ASP A 164 -24.13 4.97 5.35
N LYS A 165 -23.28 4.58 4.40
CA LYS A 165 -22.45 3.38 4.50
C LYS A 165 -21.54 3.44 5.73
N ASN A 166 -20.85 4.55 5.97
CA ASN A 166 -19.97 4.71 7.13
C ASN A 166 -20.74 4.57 8.45
N LYS A 167 -21.91 5.18 8.54
CA LYS A 167 -22.81 5.05 9.68
C LYS A 167 -23.32 3.62 9.85
N PHE A 168 -23.66 2.95 8.76
CA PHE A 168 -24.06 1.54 8.78
C PHE A 168 -22.93 0.64 9.29
N MET A 169 -21.72 0.74 8.73
CA MET A 169 -20.56 -0.05 9.15
C MET A 169 -20.26 0.16 10.64
N TYR A 170 -20.25 1.41 11.08
CA TYR A 170 -20.12 1.73 12.50
C TYR A 170 -21.20 1.04 13.35
N SER A 171 -22.47 1.09 12.92
CA SER A 171 -23.58 0.50 13.67
C SER A 171 -23.44 -1.01 13.81
N VAL A 172 -23.01 -1.70 12.75
CA VAL A 172 -22.80 -3.15 12.74
C VAL A 172 -21.67 -3.52 13.69
N VAL A 173 -20.48 -2.93 13.53
CA VAL A 173 -19.32 -3.28 14.34
C VAL A 173 -19.49 -2.85 15.79
N SER A 174 -20.05 -1.67 16.05
CA SER A 174 -20.28 -1.18 17.41
C SER A 174 -21.38 -1.95 18.16
N SER A 175 -22.16 -2.78 17.47
CA SER A 175 -23.15 -3.66 18.14
C SER A 175 -22.48 -4.72 19.03
N CYS A 176 -21.15 -4.91 18.92
CA CYS A 176 -20.36 -5.70 19.87
C CYS A 176 -20.51 -5.18 21.33
N TYR A 177 -20.79 -3.89 21.52
CA TYR A 177 -21.07 -3.33 22.84
C TYR A 177 -22.32 -3.91 23.45
N GLU A 178 -23.38 -3.90 22.64
CA GLU A 178 -24.66 -4.43 23.05
C GLU A 178 -24.52 -5.90 23.42
N TYR A 179 -23.81 -6.64 22.58
CA TYR A 179 -23.52 -8.03 22.83
C TYR A 179 -22.74 -8.23 24.13
N CYS A 180 -21.66 -7.52 24.37
CA CYS A 180 -20.86 -7.63 25.58
C CYS A 180 -21.64 -7.23 26.83
N LEU A 181 -22.48 -6.19 26.77
CA LEU A 181 -23.33 -5.78 27.91
C LEU A 181 -24.42 -6.80 28.23
N ILE A 182 -24.85 -7.60 27.25
CA ILE A 182 -25.86 -8.64 27.45
C ILE A 182 -25.21 -9.90 28.02
N THR A 183 -24.04 -10.28 27.50
CA THR A 183 -23.34 -11.51 27.90
C THR A 183 -22.59 -11.38 29.21
N ALA A 184 -22.15 -10.16 29.58
CA ALA A 184 -21.44 -9.92 30.84
C ALA A 184 -22.39 -10.02 32.05
N ASN A 185 -22.01 -10.79 33.07
CA ASN A 185 -22.82 -11.10 34.21
C ASN A 185 -23.09 -9.92 35.15
N LYS A 186 -22.22 -8.90 35.19
CA LYS A 186 -22.33 -7.72 36.08
C LYS A 186 -21.76 -6.47 35.44
N SER A 187 -22.28 -6.06 34.32
CA SER A 187 -21.77 -4.87 33.63
C SER A 187 -22.52 -3.61 34.11
N PRO A 188 -21.84 -2.66 34.79
CA PRO A 188 -22.43 -1.35 35.04
C PRO A 188 -22.71 -0.63 33.73
N ALA A 189 -23.63 0.33 33.75
CA ALA A 189 -23.97 1.10 32.57
C ALA A 189 -22.74 1.87 32.04
N ILE A 190 -22.44 1.71 30.76
CA ILE A 190 -21.41 2.53 30.10
C ILE A 190 -22.01 3.91 29.82
N SER A 191 -21.47 4.92 30.47
CA SER A 191 -21.89 6.33 30.32
C SER A 191 -20.66 7.23 30.18
N LYS A 192 -20.88 8.50 29.82
CA LYS A 192 -19.77 9.47 29.70
C LYS A 192 -18.91 9.56 30.98
N SER A 193 -19.52 9.34 32.15
CA SER A 193 -18.81 9.40 33.45
C SER A 193 -17.67 8.38 33.58
N ILE A 194 -17.67 7.31 32.79
CA ILE A 194 -16.60 6.29 32.83
C ILE A 194 -15.25 6.86 32.40
N PHE A 195 -15.27 7.91 31.59
CA PHE A 195 -14.06 8.54 31.07
C PHE A 195 -13.47 9.60 32.02
N ARG A 196 -14.24 10.03 33.00
CA ARG A 196 -13.82 11.06 33.93
C ARG A 196 -12.61 10.61 34.75
N GLY A 197 -11.53 11.35 34.66
CA GLY A 197 -10.27 11.03 35.34
C GLY A 197 -9.39 10.01 34.63
N LYS A 198 -9.80 9.50 33.47
CA LYS A 198 -8.94 8.61 32.68
C LYS A 198 -7.79 9.39 32.04
N LYS A 199 -6.65 8.71 32.00
CA LYS A 199 -5.42 9.19 31.36
C LYS A 199 -5.01 8.21 30.27
N PHE A 200 -4.92 8.71 29.04
CA PHE A 200 -4.46 7.95 27.90
C PHE A 200 -3.02 8.34 27.56
N PHE A 201 -2.11 7.43 27.80
CA PHE A 201 -0.70 7.56 27.50
C PHE A 201 -0.48 7.20 26.02
N LEU A 202 -0.20 8.21 25.22
CA LEU A 202 -0.04 8.06 23.79
C LEU A 202 1.33 7.47 23.46
N ASP A 203 1.33 6.43 22.68
CA ASP A 203 2.53 5.83 22.12
C ASP A 203 3.11 6.71 20.99
N THR A 204 4.40 6.58 20.71
CA THR A 204 5.13 7.29 19.65
C THR A 204 4.41 7.26 18.31
N ASN A 205 3.90 6.08 17.93
CA ASN A 205 3.19 5.90 16.66
C ASN A 205 1.88 6.71 16.59
N ILE A 206 1.20 6.94 17.70
CA ILE A 206 -0.02 7.76 17.75
C ILE A 206 0.33 9.25 17.64
N ILE A 207 1.39 9.69 18.34
CA ILE A 207 1.85 11.08 18.29
C ILE A 207 2.31 11.43 16.86
N PHE A 208 3.04 10.54 16.18
CA PHE A 208 3.43 10.73 14.77
C PHE A 208 2.23 10.82 13.82
N ARG A 209 1.18 10.04 14.05
CA ARG A 209 -0.06 10.16 13.28
C ARG A 209 -0.74 11.50 13.48
N ILE A 210 -0.85 11.97 14.72
CA ILE A 210 -1.43 13.29 15.06
C ILE A 210 -0.60 14.41 14.43
N ALA A 211 0.72 14.29 14.46
CA ALA A 211 1.66 15.23 13.85
C ALA A 211 1.56 15.26 12.31
N GLY A 212 1.01 14.21 11.68
CA GLY A 212 0.92 14.08 10.24
C GLY A 212 2.21 13.54 9.61
N PHE A 213 3.04 12.82 10.38
CA PHE A 213 4.23 12.15 9.86
C PHE A 213 3.92 10.83 9.19
N ASN A 214 2.68 10.39 9.26
CA ASN A 214 2.10 9.31 8.51
C ASN A 214 1.10 9.89 7.49
N LYS A 215 0.57 9.08 6.58
CA LYS A 215 -0.40 9.51 5.55
C LYS A 215 -1.52 10.41 6.13
N ASP A 216 -2.01 11.35 5.33
CA ASP A 216 -3.03 12.33 5.75
C ASP A 216 -4.30 11.70 6.32
N GLU A 217 -4.69 10.53 5.81
CA GLU A 217 -5.81 9.74 6.34
C GLU A 217 -5.60 9.38 7.83
N ARG A 218 -4.40 8.90 8.18
CA ARG A 218 -4.06 8.55 9.57
C ARG A 218 -4.03 9.78 10.47
N ARG A 219 -3.59 10.91 9.92
CA ARG A 219 -3.63 12.20 10.62
C ARG A 219 -5.05 12.64 10.91
N PHE A 220 -5.94 12.57 9.92
CA PHE A 220 -7.35 12.91 10.07
C PHE A 220 -8.00 12.09 11.18
N VAL A 221 -7.87 10.77 11.11
CA VAL A 221 -8.43 9.83 12.09
C VAL A 221 -7.91 10.09 13.50
N SER A 222 -6.61 10.32 13.64
CA SER A 222 -5.99 10.55 14.95
C SER A 222 -6.39 11.90 15.56
N LYS A 223 -6.62 12.93 14.73
CA LYS A 223 -7.17 14.21 15.20
C LYS A 223 -8.59 14.06 15.73
N ILE A 224 -9.46 13.37 15.01
CA ILE A 224 -10.83 13.07 15.48
C ILE A 224 -10.79 12.31 16.80
N PHE A 225 -9.90 11.30 16.92
CA PHE A 225 -9.72 10.59 18.19
C PHE A 225 -9.35 11.53 19.35
N VAL A 226 -8.39 12.44 19.16
CA VAL A 226 -8.00 13.44 20.15
C VAL A 226 -9.17 14.37 20.53
N GLU A 227 -9.92 14.85 19.55
CA GLU A 227 -11.10 15.71 19.78
C GLU A 227 -12.15 14.96 20.60
N LYS A 228 -12.44 13.71 20.28
CA LYS A 228 -13.41 12.89 21.01
C LYS A 228 -12.96 12.55 22.42
N CYS A 229 -11.68 12.32 22.66
CA CYS A 229 -11.12 12.18 24.01
C CYS A 229 -11.38 13.45 24.86
N ARG A 230 -11.18 14.62 24.28
CA ARG A 230 -11.45 15.90 24.97
C ARG A 230 -12.94 16.11 25.28
N GLU A 231 -13.84 15.73 24.36
CA GLU A 231 -15.29 15.83 24.59
C GLU A 231 -15.78 15.01 25.78
N VAL A 232 -15.05 13.96 26.16
CA VAL A 232 -15.40 13.08 27.29
C VAL A 232 -14.49 13.26 28.51
N ASP A 233 -13.69 14.33 28.54
CA ASP A 233 -12.78 14.71 29.64
C ASP A 233 -11.66 13.68 29.93
N VAL A 234 -11.15 13.02 28.89
CA VAL A 234 -9.96 12.15 28.97
C VAL A 234 -8.71 13.00 28.87
N ALA A 235 -7.80 12.86 29.82
CA ALA A 235 -6.49 13.48 29.75
C ALA A 235 -5.57 12.68 28.80
N LEU A 236 -4.98 13.37 27.83
CA LEU A 236 -3.97 12.78 26.94
C LEU A 236 -2.58 13.08 27.50
N CYS A 237 -1.79 12.04 27.69
CA CYS A 237 -0.49 12.10 28.32
C CYS A 237 0.59 11.51 27.43
N TYR A 238 1.83 11.88 27.66
CA TYR A 238 3.01 11.23 27.09
C TYR A 238 4.13 11.16 28.13
N THR A 239 4.97 10.11 28.03
CA THR A 239 6.05 9.87 28.97
C THR A 239 7.38 10.44 28.47
N SER A 240 8.34 10.63 29.40
CA SER A 240 9.73 10.95 29.05
C SER A 240 10.37 9.91 28.12
N ALA A 241 10.04 8.63 28.29
CA ALA A 241 10.52 7.56 27.42
C ALA A 241 10.03 7.73 25.98
N VAL A 242 8.74 8.02 25.77
CA VAL A 242 8.14 8.30 24.47
C VAL A 242 8.74 9.56 23.82
N LEU A 243 8.93 10.63 24.60
CA LEU A 243 9.55 11.85 24.09
C LEU A 243 10.97 11.61 23.57
N ASN A 244 11.77 10.86 24.32
CA ASN A 244 13.12 10.49 23.93
C ASN A 244 13.12 9.60 22.67
N GLU A 245 12.17 8.68 22.56
CA GLU A 245 12.00 7.86 21.36
C GLU A 245 11.65 8.70 20.14
N ILE A 246 10.72 9.65 20.26
CA ILE A 246 10.32 10.56 19.17
C ILE A 246 11.55 11.25 18.59
N TYR A 247 12.38 11.89 19.43
CA TYR A 247 13.58 12.59 18.94
C TYR A 247 14.60 11.64 18.33
N ARG A 248 14.81 10.48 18.94
CA ARG A 248 15.71 9.46 18.42
C ARG A 248 15.26 8.94 17.05
N VAL A 249 13.95 8.69 16.87
CA VAL A 249 13.40 8.26 15.59
C VAL A 249 13.59 9.36 14.54
N ILE A 250 13.28 10.61 14.87
CA ILE A 250 13.51 11.74 13.95
C ILE A 250 14.99 11.79 13.54
N ASP A 251 15.92 11.73 14.50
CA ASP A 251 17.35 11.79 14.21
C ASP A 251 17.85 10.60 13.37
N SER A 252 17.31 9.42 13.64
CA SER A 252 17.61 8.21 12.85
C SER A 252 17.10 8.34 11.42
N GLN A 253 15.86 8.80 11.23
CA GLN A 253 15.28 9.00 9.91
C GLN A 253 16.02 10.08 9.10
N ILE A 254 16.44 11.16 9.74
CA ILE A 254 17.26 12.20 9.10
C ILE A 254 18.62 11.66 8.66
N LYS A 255 19.28 10.85 9.51
CA LYS A 255 20.52 10.18 9.11
C LYS A 255 20.32 9.28 7.90
N TYR A 256 19.24 8.52 7.92
CA TYR A 256 18.87 7.63 6.81
C TYR A 256 18.62 8.44 5.53
N ILE A 257 17.79 9.50 5.58
CA ILE A 257 17.51 10.37 4.44
C ILE A 257 18.80 11.00 3.90
N ARG A 258 19.70 11.45 4.79
CA ARG A 258 21.00 12.03 4.40
C ARG A 258 21.88 11.06 3.60
N VAL A 259 21.88 9.77 3.99
CA VAL A 259 22.65 8.74 3.28
C VAL A 259 22.07 8.49 1.88
N ILE A 260 20.74 8.52 1.77
CA ILE A 260 20.05 8.17 0.52
C ILE A 260 20.02 9.35 -0.47
N THR A 261 19.95 10.59 0.00
CA THR A 261 19.76 11.76 -0.87
C THR A 261 21.06 12.27 -1.51
N ASN A 262 22.22 11.64 -1.24
CA ASN A 262 23.53 11.91 -1.84
C ASN A 262 23.55 13.07 -2.85
N GLU A 263 23.72 14.31 -2.39
CA GLU A 263 23.99 15.55 -3.15
C GLU A 263 23.26 15.78 -4.51
N GLN A 264 22.38 14.87 -4.93
CA GLN A 264 21.74 14.89 -6.25
C GLN A 264 20.32 15.49 -6.20
N ASP A 265 19.82 15.85 -7.37
CA ASP A 265 18.51 16.47 -7.58
C ASP A 265 17.35 15.66 -6.97
N PRO A 266 16.27 16.35 -6.54
CA PRO A 266 15.12 15.67 -5.99
C PRO A 266 14.50 14.69 -6.99
N VAL A 267 14.11 13.51 -6.49
CA VAL A 267 13.47 12.46 -7.29
C VAL A 267 12.15 12.98 -7.88
N ASP A 268 11.84 12.57 -9.11
CA ASP A 268 10.64 12.97 -9.86
C ASP A 268 9.33 12.72 -9.07
N ASP A 269 8.45 13.73 -9.07
CA ASP A 269 7.15 13.75 -8.39
C ASP A 269 6.25 12.58 -8.76
N ASN A 270 6.24 12.21 -10.04
CA ASN A 270 5.41 11.12 -10.55
C ASN A 270 5.88 9.77 -10.02
N LEU A 271 7.19 9.60 -9.88
CA LEU A 271 7.80 8.39 -9.39
C LEU A 271 7.45 8.14 -7.92
N ILE A 272 7.57 9.18 -7.07
CA ILE A 272 7.22 9.11 -5.64
C ILE A 272 5.73 8.84 -5.45
N SER A 273 4.85 9.51 -6.22
CA SER A 273 3.41 9.32 -6.09
C SER A 273 2.98 7.90 -6.49
N LYS A 274 3.55 7.34 -7.56
CA LYS A 274 3.25 5.96 -8.00
C LYS A 274 3.75 4.92 -7.02
N ILE A 275 4.93 5.11 -6.45
CA ILE A 275 5.46 4.20 -5.43
C ILE A 275 4.67 4.33 -4.13
N SER A 276 4.32 5.54 -3.70
CA SER A 276 3.57 5.76 -2.44
C SER A 276 2.14 5.21 -2.49
N ASN A 277 1.53 5.13 -3.68
CA ASN A 277 0.21 4.54 -3.84
C ASN A 277 0.22 3.00 -3.73
N ASN A 278 1.32 2.35 -4.13
CA ASN A 278 1.42 0.90 -4.18
C ASN A 278 2.31 0.30 -3.08
N TYR A 279 3.15 1.13 -2.42
CA TYR A 279 4.12 0.70 -1.41
C TYR A 279 4.18 1.69 -0.25
N GLU A 280 4.48 1.17 0.95
CA GLU A 280 4.80 2.02 2.09
C GLU A 280 6.17 2.69 1.83
N VAL A 281 6.15 3.83 1.15
CA VAL A 281 7.30 4.74 1.15
C VAL A 281 7.51 5.22 2.57
N ASN A 282 8.77 5.35 2.97
CA ASN A 282 9.10 5.94 4.27
C ASN A 282 8.44 7.33 4.35
N ASP A 283 7.48 7.47 5.26
CA ASP A 283 6.71 8.70 5.43
C ASP A 283 7.59 9.93 5.68
N PHE A 284 8.75 9.76 6.38
CA PHE A 284 9.69 10.86 6.62
C PHE A 284 10.42 11.34 5.37
N TYR A 285 10.68 10.45 4.42
CA TYR A 285 11.24 10.84 3.14
C TYR A 285 10.23 11.66 2.33
N THR A 286 8.98 11.23 2.31
CA THR A 286 7.89 11.98 1.66
C THR A 286 7.72 13.38 2.30
N LEU A 287 7.81 13.47 3.62
CA LEU A 287 7.78 14.75 4.34
C LEU A 287 8.97 15.63 3.98
N TYR A 288 10.19 15.07 3.92
CA TYR A 288 11.39 15.79 3.52
C TYR A 288 11.26 16.33 2.10
N TYR A 289 10.84 15.49 1.18
CA TYR A 289 10.63 15.87 -0.20
C TYR A 289 9.60 17.00 -0.35
N ASN A 290 8.44 16.88 0.31
CA ASN A 290 7.43 17.93 0.31
C ASN A 290 7.94 19.22 0.97
N TRP A 291 8.71 19.10 2.03
CA TRP A 291 9.35 20.25 2.69
C TRP A 291 10.36 20.97 1.76
N CYS A 292 11.12 20.22 0.95
CA CYS A 292 12.06 20.80 -0.02
C CYS A 292 11.37 21.55 -1.17
N LYS A 293 10.10 21.28 -1.47
CA LYS A 293 9.33 22.00 -2.50
C LYS A 293 8.97 23.44 -2.12
N GLU A 294 8.95 23.71 -0.83
CA GLU A 294 8.68 25.06 -0.36
C GLU A 294 9.83 26.00 -0.70
N PRO A 295 9.56 27.17 -1.34
CA PRO A 295 10.63 28.05 -1.89
C PRO A 295 11.65 28.56 -0.87
N GLN A 296 11.26 28.61 0.42
CA GLN A 296 12.11 29.06 1.51
C GLN A 296 13.07 27.97 2.01
N ASN A 297 12.85 26.71 1.65
CA ASN A 297 13.62 25.59 2.15
C ASN A 297 14.73 25.21 1.17
N ARG A 298 15.87 24.81 1.70
CA ARG A 298 17.01 24.39 0.89
C ARG A 298 17.15 22.88 0.92
N TYR A 299 17.34 22.31 -0.23
CA TYR A 299 17.74 20.92 -0.36
C TYR A 299 19.04 20.66 0.44
N ASN A 300 19.11 19.52 1.12
CA ASN A 300 20.22 19.15 2.01
C ASN A 300 20.36 19.97 3.33
N ASP A 301 19.43 20.86 3.65
CA ASP A 301 19.40 21.49 4.97
C ASP A 301 18.68 20.60 6.01
N PHE A 302 19.34 19.52 6.38
CA PHE A 302 18.81 18.56 7.35
C PHE A 302 18.62 19.13 8.75
N THR A 303 19.35 20.20 9.10
CA THR A 303 19.18 20.88 10.38
C THR A 303 17.88 21.66 10.42
N ALA A 304 17.58 22.41 9.36
CA ALA A 304 16.31 23.11 9.23
C ALA A 304 15.14 22.12 9.16
N PHE A 305 15.26 21.03 8.43
CA PHE A 305 14.25 19.99 8.38
C PHE A 305 14.02 19.33 9.75
N ARG A 306 15.07 19.01 10.51
CA ARG A 306 14.97 18.53 11.88
C ARG A 306 14.19 19.51 12.77
N ASN A 307 14.53 20.79 12.71
CA ASN A 307 13.86 21.82 13.48
C ASN A 307 12.37 21.96 13.09
N TYR A 308 12.05 21.81 11.81
CA TYR A 308 10.69 21.76 11.32
C TYR A 308 9.91 20.59 11.94
N LEU A 309 10.43 19.35 11.89
CA LEU A 309 9.79 18.19 12.48
C LEU A 309 9.62 18.33 14.00
N THR A 310 10.66 18.79 14.71
CA THR A 310 10.59 18.99 16.16
C THR A 310 9.61 20.08 16.55
N SER A 311 9.46 21.13 15.76
CA SER A 311 8.44 22.17 15.95
C SER A 311 7.03 21.62 15.83
N ILE A 312 6.76 20.78 14.82
CA ILE A 312 5.46 20.10 14.67
C ILE A 312 5.15 19.24 15.90
N ILE A 313 6.12 18.43 16.35
CA ILE A 313 5.95 17.60 17.55
C ILE A 313 5.66 18.46 18.77
N SER A 314 6.45 19.52 19.01
CA SER A 314 6.27 20.43 20.14
C SER A 314 4.86 21.04 20.16
N ASN A 315 4.34 21.44 18.99
CA ASN A 315 2.98 21.96 18.87
C ASN A 315 1.91 20.90 19.19
N VAL A 316 2.13 19.65 18.78
CA VAL A 316 1.19 18.55 19.09
C VAL A 316 1.17 18.24 20.56
N ILE A 317 2.33 18.04 21.17
CA ILE A 317 2.44 17.60 22.57
C ILE A 317 2.18 18.75 23.57
N SER A 318 2.23 20.02 23.15
CA SER A 318 1.90 21.17 24.02
C SER A 318 0.49 21.10 24.64
N ASN A 319 -0.40 20.32 24.03
CA ASN A 319 -1.76 20.11 24.50
C ASN A 319 -1.94 18.82 25.31
N PHE A 320 -0.85 18.11 25.63
CA PHE A 320 -0.85 16.85 26.36
C PHE A 320 -0.09 17.00 27.69
N GLU A 321 -0.46 16.19 28.67
CA GLU A 321 0.21 16.17 29.97
C GLU A 321 1.55 15.41 29.85
N TYR A 322 2.66 16.08 30.21
CA TYR A 322 3.97 15.43 30.31
C TYR A 322 4.09 14.68 31.62
N ILE A 323 4.54 13.43 31.57
CA ILE A 323 4.76 12.57 32.73
C ILE A 323 6.21 12.05 32.70
N ASP A 324 6.93 12.37 33.77
CA ASP A 324 8.28 11.80 33.95
C ASP A 324 8.17 10.33 34.39
N SER A 325 8.54 9.42 33.48
CA SER A 325 8.53 7.97 33.74
C SER A 325 9.84 7.44 34.32
N THR A 326 10.81 8.29 34.63
CA THR A 326 12.10 7.88 35.21
C THR A 326 12.04 7.56 36.73
N ILE A 327 10.91 7.82 37.35
CA ILE A 327 10.70 7.68 38.81
C ILE A 327 10.44 6.25 39.24
N ILE A 328 10.41 5.29 38.32
CA ILE A 328 10.15 3.89 38.66
C ILE A 328 11.38 3.29 39.37
N LYS A 329 11.14 2.75 40.56
CA LYS A 329 12.10 1.94 41.34
C LYS A 329 11.84 0.43 41.10
N ASP A 330 11.58 0.02 39.90
CA ASP A 330 11.58 -1.43 39.60
C ASP A 330 13.01 -1.94 39.47
N SER A 331 13.24 -3.21 39.81
CA SER A 331 14.55 -3.79 39.65
C SER A 331 14.94 -3.87 38.17
N ASP A 332 16.19 -3.53 37.87
CA ASP A 332 16.75 -3.69 36.51
C ASP A 332 16.53 -5.10 35.94
N GLU A 333 16.42 -6.08 36.84
CA GLU A 333 16.14 -7.47 36.50
C GLU A 333 14.72 -7.66 35.88
N THR A 334 13.71 -6.99 36.43
CA THR A 334 12.32 -7.06 35.91
C THR A 334 12.24 -6.37 34.54
N GLU A 335 12.89 -5.22 34.37
CA GLU A 335 12.97 -4.53 33.08
C GLU A 335 13.61 -5.42 32.01
N GLN A 336 14.73 -6.09 32.36
CA GLN A 336 15.44 -6.97 31.44
C GLN A 336 14.61 -8.22 31.08
N GLN A 337 13.93 -8.84 32.04
CA GLN A 337 13.05 -9.98 31.77
C GLN A 337 11.91 -9.64 30.81
N LEU A 338 11.27 -8.50 30.99
CA LEU A 338 10.20 -8.02 30.11
C LEU A 338 10.75 -7.62 28.74
N PHE A 339 11.94 -7.02 28.69
CA PHE A 339 12.64 -6.72 27.46
C PHE A 339 12.90 -7.99 26.63
N ASP A 340 13.47 -9.02 27.24
CA ASP A 340 13.77 -10.29 26.58
C ASP A 340 12.50 -11.00 26.11
N SER A 341 11.43 -10.94 26.94
CA SER A 341 10.11 -11.48 26.62
C SER A 341 9.50 -10.78 25.39
N LEU A 342 9.45 -9.45 25.37
CA LEU A 342 8.89 -8.69 24.24
C LEU A 342 9.73 -8.84 22.97
N MET A 343 11.07 -8.85 23.11
CA MET A 343 11.99 -9.08 22.00
C MET A 343 11.70 -10.42 21.34
N LYS A 344 11.63 -11.48 22.16
CA LYS A 344 11.32 -12.83 21.70
C LYS A 344 9.95 -12.89 21.02
N PHE A 345 8.92 -12.33 21.65
CA PHE A 345 7.57 -12.31 21.11
C PHE A 345 7.51 -11.61 19.74
N LYS A 346 8.12 -10.43 19.61
CA LYS A 346 8.14 -9.68 18.34
C LYS A 346 8.94 -10.42 17.26
N SER A 347 10.06 -11.06 17.62
CA SER A 347 10.88 -11.82 16.67
C SER A 347 10.20 -13.10 16.18
N GLU A 348 9.45 -13.80 17.02
CA GLU A 348 8.69 -14.99 16.64
C GLU A 348 7.51 -14.67 15.73
N LYS A 349 6.79 -13.58 16.01
CA LYS A 349 5.61 -13.17 15.23
C LYS A 349 5.95 -12.42 13.95
N ARG A 350 7.13 -11.78 13.86
CA ARG A 350 7.61 -11.02 12.68
C ARG A 350 9.11 -11.17 12.50
N PRO A 351 9.60 -12.36 12.10
CA PRO A 351 11.04 -12.65 11.97
C PRO A 351 11.74 -11.73 10.96
N TYR A 352 11.01 -11.18 10.00
CA TYR A 352 11.57 -10.34 8.91
C TYR A 352 11.66 -8.85 9.25
N LYS A 353 11.08 -8.40 10.36
CA LYS A 353 11.14 -6.98 10.74
C LYS A 353 12.18 -6.77 11.84
N LYS A 354 13.31 -6.14 11.49
CA LYS A 354 14.31 -5.70 12.50
C LYS A 354 13.63 -4.67 13.43
N THR A 355 13.22 -5.11 14.62
CA THR A 355 12.77 -4.21 15.68
C THR A 355 14.00 -3.68 16.40
N THR A 356 14.12 -2.37 16.54
CA THR A 356 15.28 -1.79 17.23
C THR A 356 15.19 -2.07 18.73
N THR A 357 16.31 -2.44 19.35
CA THR A 357 16.45 -2.65 20.79
C THR A 357 15.88 -1.49 21.60
N GLU A 358 16.09 -0.28 21.13
CA GLU A 358 15.66 0.94 21.83
C GLU A 358 14.14 1.15 21.78
N SER A 359 13.45 0.74 20.70
CA SER A 359 11.98 0.78 20.65
C SER A 359 11.38 -0.19 21.67
N ILE A 360 11.94 -1.40 21.76
CA ILE A 360 11.51 -2.39 22.76
C ILE A 360 11.72 -1.87 24.18
N LYS A 361 12.86 -1.22 24.47
CA LYS A 361 13.10 -0.59 25.77
C LYS A 361 12.07 0.48 26.09
N THR A 362 11.68 1.31 25.11
CA THR A 362 10.65 2.33 25.29
C THR A 362 9.30 1.72 25.62
N ASP A 363 8.89 0.69 24.84
CA ASP A 363 7.65 -0.06 25.06
C ASP A 363 7.61 -0.64 26.48
N VAL A 364 8.67 -1.34 26.88
CA VAL A 364 8.80 -1.98 28.22
C VAL A 364 8.74 -0.93 29.33
N LYS A 365 9.49 0.17 29.23
CA LYS A 365 9.46 1.25 30.22
C LYS A 365 8.08 1.87 30.37
N GLN A 366 7.37 2.08 29.28
CA GLN A 366 6.02 2.62 29.31
C GLN A 366 5.05 1.65 29.99
N VAL A 367 5.12 0.36 29.64
CA VAL A 367 4.27 -0.69 30.24
C VAL A 367 4.58 -0.85 31.72
N LEU A 368 5.85 -0.91 32.11
CA LEU A 368 6.28 -0.97 33.52
C LEU A 368 5.77 0.23 34.33
N TYR A 369 5.94 1.44 33.78
CA TYR A 369 5.45 2.63 34.45
C TYR A 369 3.95 2.51 34.74
N LEU A 370 3.14 2.19 33.73
CA LEU A 370 1.70 2.05 33.95
C LEU A 370 1.37 0.92 34.91
N ASN A 371 2.03 -0.23 34.79
CA ASN A 371 1.80 -1.35 35.70
C ASN A 371 2.13 -0.99 37.15
N SER A 372 3.11 -0.11 37.39
CA SER A 372 3.50 0.33 38.75
C SER A 372 2.47 1.26 39.38
N ILE A 373 1.82 2.11 38.62
CA ILE A 373 0.84 3.08 39.13
C ILE A 373 -0.60 2.54 39.19
N ARG A 374 -0.87 1.44 38.51
CA ARG A 374 -2.20 0.82 38.43
C ARG A 374 -2.56 0.10 39.73
N PRO A 375 -3.83 0.19 40.19
CA PRO A 375 -4.31 -0.56 41.34
C PRO A 375 -4.25 -2.08 41.06
N LYS A 376 -3.54 -2.83 41.90
CA LYS A 376 -3.43 -4.30 41.77
C LYS A 376 -4.75 -5.03 41.92
N SER A 377 -5.74 -4.40 42.57
CA SER A 377 -7.08 -4.92 42.77
C SER A 377 -8.03 -4.64 41.63
N ALA A 378 -7.61 -3.88 40.61
CA ALA A 378 -8.45 -3.52 39.49
C ALA A 378 -8.85 -4.75 38.68
N LYS A 379 -10.14 -4.89 38.39
CA LYS A 379 -10.71 -6.02 37.65
C LYS A 379 -11.38 -5.59 36.35
N SER A 380 -11.61 -4.30 36.16
CA SER A 380 -12.39 -3.79 35.04
C SER A 380 -12.02 -2.38 34.65
N LEU A 381 -12.54 -1.94 33.52
CA LEU A 381 -12.48 -0.57 33.00
C LEU A 381 -12.92 0.49 34.04
N TRP A 382 -13.82 0.16 34.96
CA TRP A 382 -14.29 1.11 35.98
C TRP A 382 -13.29 1.33 37.11
N ASP A 383 -12.40 0.35 37.32
CA ASP A 383 -11.39 0.39 38.39
C ASP A 383 -10.07 1.01 37.94
N MET A 384 -9.94 1.26 36.65
CA MET A 384 -8.69 1.67 35.99
C MET A 384 -8.81 3.03 35.34
N ASN A 385 -7.81 3.87 35.54
CA ASN A 385 -7.79 5.19 34.92
C ASN A 385 -6.69 5.32 33.85
N GLU A 386 -5.62 4.54 33.92
CA GLU A 386 -4.44 4.68 33.09
C GLU A 386 -4.36 3.59 32.02
N TYR A 387 -4.19 4.01 30.75
CA TYR A 387 -4.08 3.12 29.59
C TYR A 387 -3.04 3.65 28.61
N ILE A 388 -2.25 2.76 28.03
CA ILE A 388 -1.44 3.06 26.84
C ILE A 388 -2.35 2.95 25.62
N VAL A 389 -2.30 3.95 24.76
CA VAL A 389 -2.97 3.93 23.47
C VAL A 389 -1.91 3.73 22.39
N SER A 390 -1.91 2.56 21.77
CA SER A 390 -0.94 2.19 20.75
C SER A 390 -1.63 1.56 19.53
N ALA A 391 -1.03 1.72 18.37
CA ALA A 391 -1.42 1.02 17.14
C ALA A 391 -0.55 -0.23 16.87
N ASP A 392 0.38 -0.56 17.75
CA ASP A 392 1.21 -1.77 17.63
C ASP A 392 0.46 -2.98 18.18
N GLN A 393 -0.08 -3.80 17.27
CA GLN A 393 -0.81 -5.01 17.61
C GLN A 393 0.04 -6.02 18.38
N LEU A 394 1.35 -6.09 18.09
CA LEU A 394 2.24 -7.01 18.81
C LEU A 394 2.46 -6.59 20.25
N LEU A 395 2.57 -5.28 20.49
CA LEU A 395 2.65 -4.76 21.86
C LEU A 395 1.36 -5.04 22.65
N ILE A 396 0.20 -4.87 22.00
CA ILE A 396 -1.11 -5.17 22.61
C ILE A 396 -1.19 -6.66 22.97
N SER A 397 -0.96 -7.55 22.01
CA SER A 397 -1.04 -9.00 22.23
C SER A 397 -0.04 -9.50 23.28
N TRP A 398 1.20 -9.00 23.23
CA TRP A 398 2.21 -9.33 24.25
C TRP A 398 1.81 -8.87 25.65
N ALA A 399 1.28 -7.64 25.75
CA ALA A 399 0.85 -7.13 27.06
C ALA A 399 -0.35 -7.91 27.62
N GLU A 400 -1.27 -8.37 26.78
CA GLU A 400 -2.39 -9.22 27.17
C GLU A 400 -1.94 -10.62 27.63
N GLU A 401 -0.93 -11.20 26.98
CA GLU A 401 -0.35 -12.49 27.39
C GLU A 401 0.51 -12.38 28.65
N THR A 402 1.21 -11.27 28.84
CA THR A 402 2.17 -11.09 29.95
C THR A 402 1.49 -10.62 31.23
N PHE A 403 0.50 -9.75 31.15
CA PHE A 403 -0.16 -9.15 32.28
C PHE A 403 -1.59 -9.64 32.42
N ASN A 404 -1.88 -10.28 33.56
CA ASN A 404 -3.23 -10.74 33.85
C ASN A 404 -4.14 -9.54 34.26
N GLY A 405 -5.41 -9.61 33.89
CA GLY A 405 -6.41 -8.63 34.32
C GLY A 405 -6.79 -7.63 33.24
N VAL A 406 -7.02 -6.38 33.62
CA VAL A 406 -7.47 -5.33 32.68
C VAL A 406 -6.33 -4.97 31.72
N PRO A 407 -6.57 -4.93 30.39
CA PRO A 407 -5.55 -4.58 29.41
C PRO A 407 -4.81 -3.27 29.73
N ILE A 408 -3.50 -3.29 29.61
CA ILE A 408 -2.64 -2.09 29.81
C ILE A 408 -2.60 -1.27 28.52
N VAL A 409 -2.46 -1.96 27.38
CA VAL A 409 -2.34 -1.37 26.05
C VAL A 409 -3.62 -1.61 25.28
N VAL A 410 -4.18 -0.55 24.71
CA VAL A 410 -5.47 -0.60 24.01
C VAL A 410 -5.40 0.14 22.69
N ILE A 411 -6.04 -0.41 21.66
CA ILE A 411 -6.07 0.19 20.33
C ILE A 411 -6.98 1.43 20.29
N PRO A 412 -6.59 2.50 19.56
CA PRO A 412 -7.41 3.72 19.44
C PRO A 412 -8.83 3.49 18.91
N SER A 413 -9.00 2.55 17.98
CA SER A 413 -10.30 2.24 17.38
C SER A 413 -11.33 1.75 18.41
N LEU A 414 -10.89 0.94 19.37
CA LEU A 414 -11.74 0.47 20.45
C LEU A 414 -12.19 1.63 21.34
N TRP A 415 -11.24 2.49 21.74
CA TRP A 415 -11.58 3.68 22.51
C TRP A 415 -12.53 4.62 21.76
N LEU A 416 -12.24 4.89 20.47
CA LEU A 416 -13.12 5.73 19.65
C LEU A 416 -14.53 5.16 19.59
N SER A 417 -14.66 3.85 19.39
CA SER A 417 -15.95 3.21 19.32
C SER A 417 -16.74 3.34 20.63
N ILE A 418 -16.08 3.20 21.81
CA ILE A 418 -16.70 3.42 23.13
C ILE A 418 -17.11 4.89 23.29
N ILE A 419 -16.23 5.81 22.99
CA ILE A 419 -16.48 7.25 23.11
C ILE A 419 -17.66 7.67 22.25
N LEU A 420 -17.71 7.28 20.99
CA LEU A 420 -18.81 7.61 20.07
C LEU A 420 -20.15 7.06 20.55
N LYS A 421 -20.14 5.90 21.23
CA LYS A 421 -21.36 5.31 21.78
C LYS A 421 -21.93 6.12 22.96
N VAL A 422 -21.06 6.75 23.76
CA VAL A 422 -21.46 7.48 24.98
C VAL A 422 -21.53 8.99 24.79
N ALA A 423 -20.83 9.55 23.81
CA ALA A 423 -20.83 10.99 23.53
C ALA A 423 -22.19 11.51 23.03
N GLY A 424 -23.06 10.65 22.54
CA GLY A 424 -24.47 10.93 22.25
C GLY A 424 -24.74 11.67 20.95
N ARG A 425 -23.73 12.26 20.30
CA ARG A 425 -23.83 12.87 18.96
C ARG A 425 -22.57 12.56 18.18
N ALA A 426 -22.67 11.62 17.26
CA ALA A 426 -21.63 11.35 16.30
C ALA A 426 -21.95 12.08 14.98
N THR A 427 -20.91 12.66 14.39
CA THR A 427 -20.94 13.35 13.08
C THR A 427 -20.57 12.39 11.96
N GLU A 428 -20.76 12.81 10.71
CA GLU A 428 -20.31 12.04 9.54
C GLU A 428 -18.77 11.79 9.58
N ASN A 429 -18.02 12.78 10.00
CA ASN A 429 -16.56 12.65 10.15
C ASN A 429 -16.16 11.62 11.21
N ASP A 430 -16.94 11.50 12.29
CA ASP A 430 -16.71 10.48 13.32
C ASP A 430 -16.92 9.07 12.76
N TYR A 431 -17.98 8.85 11.98
CA TYR A 431 -18.24 7.58 11.32
C TYR A 431 -17.18 7.28 10.24
N LYS A 432 -16.80 8.28 9.44
CA LYS A 432 -15.70 8.17 8.47
C LYS A 432 -14.40 7.76 9.15
N SER A 433 -14.02 8.45 10.24
CA SER A 433 -12.83 8.12 11.03
C SER A 433 -12.86 6.70 11.59
N PHE A 434 -14.00 6.28 12.12
CA PHE A 434 -14.15 4.91 12.62
C PHE A 434 -13.93 3.88 11.49
N CYS A 435 -14.53 4.08 10.32
CA CYS A 435 -14.32 3.19 9.19
C CYS A 435 -12.85 3.18 8.72
N MET A 436 -12.17 4.31 8.71
CA MET A 436 -10.76 4.37 8.36
C MET A 436 -9.85 3.61 9.34
N PHE A 437 -10.22 3.50 10.63
CA PHE A 437 -9.51 2.61 11.55
C PHE A 437 -9.66 1.13 11.20
N MET A 438 -10.72 0.78 10.46
CA MET A 438 -10.95 -0.58 10.00
C MET A 438 -10.14 -0.94 8.74
N THR A 439 -9.45 0.00 8.11
CA THR A 439 -8.63 -0.28 6.92
C THR A 439 -7.61 -1.38 7.20
N LEU A 440 -7.67 -2.43 6.41
CA LEU A 440 -6.72 -3.53 6.48
C LEU A 440 -5.35 -3.08 5.98
N ARG A 441 -4.31 -3.48 6.68
CA ARG A 441 -2.98 -3.37 6.12
C ARG A 441 -2.84 -4.43 5.02
N HIS A 442 -2.22 -4.07 3.91
CA HIS A 442 -1.79 -5.06 2.93
C HIS A 442 -1.07 -6.17 3.68
N SER A 443 -1.58 -7.40 3.58
CA SER A 443 -0.96 -8.52 4.25
C SER A 443 0.36 -8.79 3.52
N ARG A 444 1.46 -8.43 4.17
CA ARG A 444 2.79 -8.85 3.74
C ARG A 444 3.06 -10.29 4.21
N THR A 445 2.09 -11.16 4.02
CA THR A 445 2.15 -12.58 4.43
C THR A 445 2.58 -13.51 3.31
N ASP A 446 3.27 -13.04 2.32
CA ASP A 446 4.14 -13.96 1.61
C ASP A 446 5.44 -14.08 2.39
N ASP A 447 5.66 -15.23 2.96
CA ASP A 447 6.80 -15.62 3.83
C ASP A 447 8.19 -15.42 3.20
N ASN A 448 8.26 -14.84 1.99
CA ASN A 448 9.47 -14.54 1.23
C ASN A 448 9.50 -13.12 0.65
N THR A 449 8.61 -12.21 1.05
CA THR A 449 8.70 -10.84 0.57
C THR A 449 9.81 -10.09 1.28
N ILE A 450 10.94 -10.07 0.66
CA ILE A 450 12.06 -9.15 0.89
C ILE A 450 11.46 -7.75 0.96
N HIS A 451 11.62 -7.08 2.11
CA HIS A 451 11.20 -5.70 2.27
C HIS A 451 12.05 -4.82 1.37
N ILE A 452 11.54 -4.51 0.19
CA ILE A 452 12.16 -3.52 -0.68
C ILE A 452 12.05 -2.18 0.03
N ASN A 453 13.19 -1.61 0.36
CA ASN A 453 13.24 -0.23 0.80
C ASN A 453 12.99 0.66 -0.41
N ALA A 454 11.74 1.12 -0.55
CA ALA A 454 11.33 1.90 -1.72
C ALA A 454 12.18 3.18 -1.89
N VAL A 455 12.69 3.73 -0.79
CA VAL A 455 13.54 4.94 -0.83
C VAL A 455 14.93 4.61 -1.35
N GLU A 456 15.51 3.48 -0.96
CA GLU A 456 16.81 3.02 -1.44
C GLU A 456 16.74 2.65 -2.93
N LEU A 457 15.68 1.97 -3.34
CA LEU A 457 15.40 1.70 -4.74
C LEU A 457 15.29 3.00 -5.56
N LEU A 458 14.56 4.01 -5.05
CA LEU A 458 14.44 5.32 -5.70
C LEU A 458 15.77 6.06 -5.79
N SER A 459 16.59 5.99 -4.74
CA SER A 459 17.92 6.57 -4.73
C SER A 459 18.77 5.97 -5.84
N LYS A 460 18.84 4.65 -5.91
CA LYS A 460 19.61 3.93 -6.94
C LYS A 460 19.12 4.21 -8.36
N LEU A 461 17.80 4.33 -8.53
CA LEU A 461 17.22 4.75 -9.81
C LEU A 461 17.49 6.22 -10.14
N SER A 462 17.61 7.11 -9.15
CA SER A 462 17.94 8.52 -9.37
C SER A 462 19.39 8.74 -9.79
N GLU A 463 20.31 7.89 -9.36
CA GLU A 463 21.71 7.91 -9.79
C GLU A 463 21.87 7.59 -11.29
N LYS A 464 20.89 6.92 -11.90
CA LYS A 464 20.92 6.57 -13.32
C LYS A 464 20.32 7.68 -14.17
N THR A 465 21.08 8.10 -15.20
CA THR A 465 20.65 9.11 -16.20
C THR A 465 19.69 8.48 -17.23
N ILE A 466 18.53 8.02 -16.78
CA ILE A 466 17.47 7.44 -17.60
C ILE A 466 16.18 8.26 -17.41
N ASP A 467 15.31 8.24 -18.42
CA ASP A 467 14.07 9.01 -18.35
C ASP A 467 13.06 8.44 -17.32
N SER A 468 12.11 9.27 -16.90
CA SER A 468 11.12 8.91 -15.87
C SER A 468 10.25 7.73 -16.29
N SER A 469 9.93 7.58 -17.57
CA SER A 469 9.09 6.48 -18.08
C SER A 469 9.80 5.13 -17.93
N LEU A 470 11.10 5.10 -18.22
CA LEU A 470 11.90 3.90 -18.07
C LEU A 470 12.12 3.55 -16.59
N LYS A 471 12.30 4.55 -15.71
CA LYS A 471 12.36 4.35 -14.25
C LYS A 471 11.08 3.71 -13.73
N GLU A 472 9.92 4.17 -14.22
CA GLU A 472 8.61 3.58 -13.87
C GLU A 472 8.49 2.12 -14.30
N GLN A 473 8.97 1.79 -15.51
CA GLN A 473 8.94 0.42 -16.02
C GLN A 473 9.87 -0.51 -15.21
N ILE A 474 11.05 -0.03 -14.80
CA ILE A 474 11.98 -0.77 -13.95
C ILE A 474 11.35 -1.07 -12.60
N ILE A 475 10.69 -0.08 -11.99
CA ILE A 475 9.97 -0.27 -10.75
C ILE A 475 8.85 -1.31 -10.93
N ALA A 476 8.04 -1.18 -11.98
CA ALA A 476 6.97 -2.14 -12.27
C ALA A 476 7.51 -3.56 -12.47
N GLU A 477 8.65 -3.72 -13.15
CA GLU A 477 9.31 -5.01 -13.33
C GLU A 477 9.77 -5.61 -11.99
N ILE A 478 10.47 -4.83 -11.16
CA ILE A 478 10.92 -5.27 -9.82
C ILE A 478 9.73 -5.71 -8.97
N LEU A 479 8.65 -4.95 -9.00
CA LEU A 479 7.48 -5.17 -8.18
C LEU A 479 6.64 -6.36 -8.64
N SER A 480 6.57 -6.59 -9.95
CA SER A 480 5.85 -7.74 -10.53
C SER A 480 6.62 -9.06 -10.39
N ASN A 481 7.95 -8.99 -10.32
CA ASN A 481 8.83 -10.16 -10.35
C ASN A 481 9.75 -10.20 -9.11
N ARG A 482 9.25 -9.85 -7.94
CA ARG A 482 10.02 -9.72 -6.67
C ARG A 482 10.93 -10.90 -6.36
N GLY A 483 10.53 -12.11 -6.65
CA GLY A 483 11.32 -13.32 -6.40
C GLY A 483 12.59 -13.46 -7.24
N LYS A 484 12.77 -12.61 -8.28
CA LYS A 484 13.96 -12.61 -9.12
C LYS A 484 15.07 -11.69 -8.62
N TYR A 485 14.74 -10.76 -7.70
CA TYR A 485 15.61 -9.68 -7.27
C TYR A 485 15.95 -9.81 -5.80
N SER A 486 17.21 -9.57 -5.42
CA SER A 486 17.65 -9.54 -4.03
C SER A 486 17.67 -8.10 -3.51
N PHE A 487 17.24 -7.91 -2.25
CA PHE A 487 17.23 -6.61 -1.57
C PHE A 487 17.64 -6.77 -0.09
N SER A 488 18.47 -7.78 0.19
CA SER A 488 18.86 -8.12 1.56
C SER A 488 19.95 -7.19 2.11
N GLU A 489 20.85 -6.77 1.24
CA GLU A 489 21.97 -5.90 1.57
C GLU A 489 21.97 -4.66 0.64
N PRO A 490 22.60 -3.53 1.04
CA PRO A 490 22.63 -2.32 0.22
C PRO A 490 23.15 -2.50 -1.21
N ASP A 491 24.17 -3.34 -1.39
CA ASP A 491 24.76 -3.64 -2.69
C ASP A 491 23.84 -4.47 -3.60
N ASP A 492 22.86 -5.17 -3.03
CA ASP A 492 21.88 -5.94 -3.78
C ASP A 492 20.93 -5.02 -4.58
N TYR A 493 20.68 -3.80 -4.11
CA TYR A 493 19.80 -2.84 -4.79
C TYR A 493 20.34 -2.43 -6.14
N ASP A 494 21.65 -2.14 -6.24
CA ASP A 494 22.30 -1.79 -7.51
C ASP A 494 22.21 -2.93 -8.51
N SER A 495 22.58 -4.14 -8.07
CA SER A 495 22.52 -5.35 -8.91
C SER A 495 21.08 -5.66 -9.36
N SER A 496 20.10 -5.50 -8.49
CA SER A 496 18.68 -5.74 -8.80
C SER A 496 18.10 -4.70 -9.75
N VAL A 497 18.50 -3.42 -9.59
CA VAL A 497 18.12 -2.35 -10.52
C VAL A 497 18.72 -2.57 -11.91
N ASP A 498 19.98 -3.00 -12.01
CA ASP A 498 20.64 -3.29 -13.28
C ASP A 498 19.99 -4.49 -13.99
N LEU A 499 19.71 -5.57 -13.27
CA LEU A 499 19.00 -6.73 -13.81
C LEU A 499 17.59 -6.38 -14.29
N ALA A 500 16.86 -5.55 -13.54
CA ALA A 500 15.53 -5.11 -13.93
C ALA A 500 15.58 -4.17 -15.15
N PHE A 501 16.56 -3.28 -15.22
CA PHE A 501 16.81 -2.43 -16.36
C PHE A 501 17.05 -3.25 -17.63
N ASP A 502 17.93 -4.26 -17.56
CA ASP A 502 18.20 -5.15 -18.68
C ASP A 502 16.95 -5.94 -19.10
N ALA A 503 16.14 -6.38 -18.15
CA ALA A 503 14.88 -7.09 -18.42
C ALA A 503 13.86 -6.19 -19.14
N VAL A 504 13.73 -4.93 -18.71
CA VAL A 504 12.85 -3.94 -19.36
C VAL A 504 13.32 -3.65 -20.79
N LEU A 505 14.61 -3.40 -20.97
CA LEU A 505 15.17 -3.16 -22.31
C LEU A 505 15.03 -4.36 -23.26
N ALA A 506 15.19 -5.58 -22.74
CA ALA A 506 14.97 -6.78 -23.54
C ALA A 506 13.50 -6.88 -23.99
N ARG A 507 12.55 -6.60 -23.10
CA ARG A 507 11.11 -6.58 -23.42
C ARG A 507 10.75 -5.50 -24.42
N GLU A 508 11.28 -4.29 -24.31
CA GLU A 508 11.08 -3.22 -25.30
C GLU A 508 11.61 -3.61 -26.68
N LYS A 509 12.80 -4.22 -26.74
CA LYS A 509 13.35 -4.73 -28.00
C LYS A 509 12.48 -5.83 -28.62
N ASP A 510 11.93 -6.70 -27.81
CA ASP A 510 11.04 -7.77 -28.28
C ASP A 510 9.69 -7.21 -28.76
N LEU A 511 9.10 -6.22 -28.05
CA LEU A 511 7.89 -5.51 -28.49
C LEU A 511 8.13 -4.77 -29.80
N GLN A 512 9.25 -4.06 -29.95
CA GLN A 512 9.62 -3.39 -31.20
C GLN A 512 9.78 -4.37 -32.37
N LYS A 513 10.37 -5.56 -32.11
CA LYS A 513 10.45 -6.63 -33.14
C LYS A 513 9.07 -7.16 -33.51
N GLU A 514 8.20 -7.33 -32.53
CA GLU A 514 6.83 -7.82 -32.74
C GLU A 514 5.98 -6.80 -33.52
N GLU A 515 6.08 -5.52 -33.20
CA GLU A 515 5.44 -4.43 -33.93
C GLU A 515 5.96 -4.34 -35.39
N LEU A 516 7.28 -4.45 -35.55
CA LEU A 516 7.89 -4.46 -36.88
C LEU A 516 7.42 -5.68 -37.71
N LEU A 517 7.31 -6.84 -37.08
CA LEU A 517 6.83 -8.07 -37.70
C LEU A 517 5.35 -7.96 -38.10
N LEU A 518 4.56 -7.36 -37.24
CA LEU A 518 3.14 -7.08 -37.52
C LEU A 518 3.00 -6.06 -38.66
N ALA A 519 3.80 -5.00 -38.66
CA ALA A 519 3.80 -4.01 -39.75
C ALA A 519 4.22 -4.63 -41.09
N VAL A 520 5.27 -5.44 -41.10
CA VAL A 520 5.74 -6.18 -42.29
C VAL A 520 4.68 -7.18 -42.79
N ASN A 521 4.02 -7.88 -41.88
CA ASN A 521 2.96 -8.81 -42.23
C ASN A 521 1.71 -8.09 -42.77
N ALA A 522 1.35 -6.95 -42.19
CA ALA A 522 0.25 -6.11 -42.68
C ALA A 522 0.54 -5.53 -44.06
N GLU A 523 1.79 -5.16 -44.33
CA GLU A 523 2.21 -4.66 -45.64
C GLU A 523 2.26 -5.76 -46.68
N LYS A 524 2.72 -6.96 -46.30
CA LYS A 524 2.63 -8.17 -47.16
C LYS A 524 1.18 -8.53 -47.47
N ALA A 525 0.27 -8.47 -46.50
CA ALA A 525 -1.14 -8.74 -46.70
C ALA A 525 -1.80 -7.68 -47.64
N LYS A 526 -1.45 -6.41 -47.48
CA LYS A 526 -1.89 -5.32 -48.39
C LYS A 526 -1.33 -5.51 -49.80
N SER A 527 -0.07 -5.90 -49.94
CA SER A 527 0.55 -6.13 -51.23
C SER A 527 -0.07 -7.38 -51.91
N LYS A 528 -0.39 -8.42 -51.15
CA LYS A 528 -1.07 -9.60 -51.65
C LYS A 528 -2.51 -9.31 -52.12
N LYS A 529 -3.28 -8.51 -51.32
CA LYS A 529 -4.59 -8.03 -51.74
C LYS A 529 -4.53 -7.17 -53.01
N ARG A 530 -3.56 -6.26 -53.11
CA ARG A 530 -3.36 -5.46 -54.32
C ARG A 530 -2.97 -6.34 -55.52
N ALA A 531 -2.17 -7.36 -55.31
CA ALA A 531 -1.83 -8.32 -56.37
C ALA A 531 -3.05 -9.13 -56.84
N GLU A 532 -3.88 -9.59 -55.91
CA GLU A 532 -5.12 -10.32 -56.21
C GLU A 532 -6.15 -9.40 -56.90
N GLU A 533 -6.34 -8.14 -56.43
CA GLU A 533 -7.18 -7.16 -57.11
C GLU A 533 -6.65 -6.79 -58.52
N TYR A 534 -5.33 -6.75 -58.69
CA TYR A 534 -4.71 -6.51 -59.99
C TYR A 534 -4.88 -7.72 -60.95
N GLU A 535 -4.74 -8.92 -60.42
CA GLU A 535 -5.02 -10.13 -61.20
C GLU A 535 -6.47 -10.26 -61.61
N GLU A 536 -7.41 -9.91 -60.73
CA GLU A 536 -8.85 -9.91 -61.01
C GLU A 536 -9.22 -8.82 -62.03
N LYS A 537 -8.65 -7.64 -61.94
CA LYS A 537 -8.79 -6.57 -62.94
C LYS A 537 -8.13 -6.91 -64.28
N LEU A 538 -7.01 -7.62 -64.24
CA LEU A 538 -6.36 -8.14 -65.49
C LEU A 538 -7.21 -9.21 -66.18
N LYS A 539 -7.80 -10.11 -65.40
CA LYS A 539 -8.69 -11.16 -65.96
C LYS A 539 -9.96 -10.57 -66.55
N SER A 540 -10.40 -9.39 -66.11
CA SER A 540 -11.70 -8.82 -66.54
C SER A 540 -11.61 -7.76 -67.65
N LYS A 541 -10.42 -7.19 -67.98
CA LYS A 541 -10.35 -6.00 -68.83
C LYS A 541 -9.26 -5.94 -69.92
N ILE A 542 -8.37 -6.93 -70.13
CA ILE A 542 -7.18 -6.74 -70.99
C ILE A 542 -7.18 -7.67 -72.19
N SER A 543 -7.03 -7.04 -73.41
CA SER A 543 -6.72 -7.72 -74.65
C SER A 543 -5.31 -8.32 -74.64
N ALA A 544 -5.02 -9.29 -75.50
CA ALA A 544 -3.69 -9.94 -75.53
C ALA A 544 -2.47 -8.99 -75.68
N GLU A 545 -2.69 -7.79 -76.25
CA GLU A 545 -1.66 -6.77 -76.42
C GLU A 545 -1.31 -6.02 -75.11
N GLU A 546 -2.29 -5.71 -74.27
CA GLU A 546 -2.07 -5.08 -72.99
C GLU A 546 -1.37 -6.03 -71.98
N TYR A 547 -1.64 -7.33 -72.10
CA TYR A 547 -0.98 -8.37 -71.31
C TYR A 547 0.51 -8.47 -71.63
N ALA A 548 0.87 -8.35 -72.90
CA ALA A 548 2.27 -8.36 -73.38
C ALA A 548 3.04 -7.11 -72.89
N GLN A 549 2.42 -5.91 -72.89
CA GLN A 549 3.03 -4.70 -72.36
C GLN A 549 3.29 -4.77 -70.85
N THR A 550 2.33 -5.33 -70.10
CA THR A 550 2.46 -5.45 -68.64
C THR A 550 3.55 -6.44 -68.22
N ILE A 551 3.74 -7.55 -69.01
CA ILE A 551 4.84 -8.48 -68.75
C ILE A 551 6.21 -7.81 -69.05
N SER A 552 6.29 -6.97 -70.09
CA SER A 552 7.55 -6.24 -70.37
C SER A 552 7.92 -5.25 -69.26
N GLN A 553 6.93 -4.57 -68.66
CA GLN A 553 7.15 -3.68 -67.48
C GLN A 553 7.57 -4.45 -66.24
N LYS A 554 6.93 -5.60 -65.93
CA LYS A 554 7.35 -6.49 -64.81
C LYS A 554 8.78 -7.01 -64.96
N LYS A 555 9.20 -7.33 -66.19
CA LYS A 555 10.58 -7.75 -66.48
C LYS A 555 11.60 -6.61 -66.32
N ALA A 556 11.19 -5.36 -66.60
CA ALA A 556 12.02 -4.18 -66.37
C ALA A 556 12.19 -3.90 -64.85
N GLN A 557 11.13 -3.99 -64.08
CA GLN A 557 11.17 -3.83 -62.60
C GLN A 557 12.05 -4.90 -61.94
N ALA A 558 11.90 -6.17 -62.31
CA ALA A 558 12.74 -7.25 -61.80
C ALA A 558 14.24 -7.09 -62.16
N LYS A 559 14.55 -6.45 -63.31
CA LYS A 559 15.92 -6.07 -63.65
C LYS A 559 16.50 -4.98 -62.76
N VAL A 560 15.69 -3.98 -62.37
CA VAL A 560 16.09 -2.89 -61.47
C VAL A 560 16.34 -3.42 -60.06
N GLU A 561 15.50 -4.32 -59.54
CA GLU A 561 15.71 -4.98 -58.25
C GLU A 561 16.96 -5.84 -58.21
N ARG A 562 17.25 -6.64 -59.23
CA ARG A 562 18.51 -7.40 -59.33
C ARG A 562 19.75 -6.50 -59.42
N PHE A 563 19.65 -5.31 -60.06
CA PHE A 563 20.74 -4.36 -60.10
C PHE A 563 21.01 -3.72 -58.74
N SER A 564 19.97 -3.44 -57.94
CA SER A 564 20.15 -2.91 -56.59
C SER A 564 20.83 -3.89 -55.63
N GLN A 565 20.53 -5.20 -55.79
CA GLN A 565 21.16 -6.26 -55.01
C GLN A 565 22.66 -6.43 -55.36
N HIS A 566 23.00 -6.29 -56.65
CA HIS A 566 24.40 -6.37 -57.10
C HIS A 566 25.25 -5.12 -56.73
N ALA A 567 24.62 -3.97 -56.46
CA ALA A 567 25.34 -2.75 -56.01
C ALA A 567 25.82 -2.84 -54.56
N GLN A 568 25.29 -3.75 -53.76
CA GLN A 568 25.74 -3.98 -52.38
C GLN A 568 27.07 -4.74 -52.27
N ILE A 569 27.41 -5.54 -53.27
CA ILE A 569 28.65 -6.37 -53.28
C ILE A 569 29.93 -5.51 -53.21
N PRO A 570 30.10 -4.41 -53.99
CA PRO A 570 31.28 -3.58 -53.92
C PRO A 570 31.44 -2.87 -52.56
N LEU A 571 30.33 -2.57 -51.86
CA LEU A 571 30.34 -1.90 -50.57
C LEU A 571 30.88 -2.80 -49.45
N VAL A 572 30.53 -4.08 -49.49
CA VAL A 572 31.05 -5.10 -48.56
C VAL A 572 32.55 -5.34 -48.82
N ILE A 573 32.96 -5.41 -50.06
CA ILE A 573 34.36 -5.60 -50.43
C ILE A 573 35.22 -4.40 -49.96
N ASN A 574 34.75 -3.16 -50.12
CA ASN A 574 35.42 -1.97 -49.64
C ASN A 574 35.48 -1.90 -48.11
N GLY A 575 34.43 -2.39 -47.40
CA GLY A 575 34.46 -2.50 -45.95
C GLY A 575 35.53 -3.47 -45.45
N ILE A 576 35.70 -4.61 -46.11
CA ILE A 576 36.75 -5.59 -45.79
C ILE A 576 38.14 -5.01 -46.02
N ILE A 577 38.38 -4.33 -47.15
CA ILE A 577 39.63 -3.67 -47.47
C ILE A 577 39.98 -2.61 -46.42
N PHE A 578 38.99 -1.85 -45.94
CA PHE A 578 39.19 -0.86 -44.89
C PHE A 578 39.59 -1.50 -43.54
N ILE A 579 38.96 -2.60 -43.15
CA ILE A 579 39.32 -3.32 -41.91
C ILE A 579 40.74 -3.87 -41.97
N VAL A 580 41.15 -4.38 -43.13
CA VAL A 580 42.52 -4.87 -43.35
C VAL A 580 43.52 -3.72 -43.27
N ALA A 581 43.23 -2.57 -43.86
CA ALA A 581 44.11 -1.39 -43.82
C ALA A 581 44.27 -0.85 -42.38
N VAL A 582 43.18 -0.81 -41.60
CA VAL A 582 43.23 -0.43 -40.17
C VAL A 582 44.05 -1.44 -39.36
N GLY A 583 43.90 -2.73 -39.64
CA GLY A 583 44.70 -3.78 -39.01
C GLY A 583 46.20 -3.62 -39.25
N ILE A 584 46.58 -3.32 -40.47
CA ILE A 584 48.00 -3.06 -40.83
C ILE A 584 48.54 -1.82 -40.12
N LEU A 585 47.74 -0.75 -40.02
CA LEU A 585 48.11 0.49 -39.32
C LEU A 585 48.29 0.27 -37.82
N LEU A 586 47.39 -0.48 -37.19
CA LEU A 586 47.51 -0.82 -35.78
C LEU A 586 48.75 -1.68 -35.50
N CYS A 587 49.02 -2.67 -36.34
CA CYS A 587 50.24 -3.48 -36.25
C CYS A 587 51.50 -2.65 -36.34
N TRP A 588 51.49 -1.58 -37.12
CA TRP A 588 52.61 -0.65 -37.26
C TRP A 588 52.77 0.27 -36.04
N ILE A 589 51.68 0.84 -35.54
CA ILE A 589 51.66 1.69 -34.33
C ILE A 589 52.18 0.91 -33.10
N PHE A 590 51.77 -0.34 -32.98
CA PHE A 590 52.18 -1.21 -31.85
C PHE A 590 53.56 -1.91 -32.06
N LYS A 591 54.34 -1.52 -33.11
CA LYS A 591 55.66 -2.05 -33.41
C LYS A 591 55.75 -3.59 -33.45
N LEU A 592 54.73 -4.23 -34.01
CA LEU A 592 54.75 -5.69 -34.17
C LEU A 592 55.76 -6.06 -35.29
N LYS A 593 56.79 -6.85 -34.94
CA LYS A 593 57.98 -7.19 -35.72
C LYS A 593 57.79 -7.50 -37.22
N PRO A 594 56.77 -8.24 -37.70
CA PRO A 594 56.79 -8.60 -39.14
C PRO A 594 56.48 -7.46 -40.10
N ILE A 595 55.95 -6.34 -39.66
CA ILE A 595 55.61 -5.19 -40.54
C ILE A 595 56.64 -4.08 -40.42
N THR A 596 57.33 -3.90 -39.31
CA THR A 596 58.43 -2.96 -39.16
C THR A 596 59.61 -3.38 -40.05
N ASP A 597 59.87 -4.68 -40.18
CA ASP A 597 60.96 -5.20 -41.02
C ASP A 597 60.74 -4.98 -42.55
N ILE A 598 59.45 -4.97 -42.95
CA ILE A 598 59.11 -4.66 -44.38
C ILE A 598 59.21 -3.16 -44.66
N LEU A 599 58.81 -2.33 -43.69
CA LEU A 599 58.84 -0.88 -43.87
C LEU A 599 60.26 -0.26 -43.76
N THR A 600 61.14 -0.80 -42.93
CA THR A 600 62.54 -0.38 -42.84
C THR A 600 63.34 -0.75 -44.05
N ASN A 601 62.97 -1.80 -44.76
CA ASN A 601 63.62 -2.15 -46.08
C ASN A 601 63.17 -1.24 -47.25
N ILE A 602 62.09 -0.46 -47.06
CA ILE A 602 61.58 0.46 -48.09
C ILE A 602 62.10 1.90 -47.89
N VAL A 603 62.61 2.26 -46.70
CA VAL A 603 62.97 3.62 -46.31
C VAL A 603 64.40 3.66 -45.80
N ASP A 604 65.34 4.02 -46.65
CA ASP A 604 66.83 4.01 -46.40
C ASP A 604 67.33 5.12 -45.46
N SER A 605 66.50 5.93 -44.78
CA SER A 605 66.97 6.93 -43.82
C SER A 605 65.88 7.42 -42.88
N GLU A 606 66.19 7.63 -41.59
CA GLU A 606 65.29 8.07 -40.53
C GLU A 606 64.51 9.37 -40.82
N ASP A 607 65.14 10.31 -41.52
CA ASP A 607 64.58 11.60 -41.84
C ASP A 607 63.49 11.58 -42.92
N LYS A 608 63.51 10.53 -43.76
CA LYS A 608 62.40 10.29 -44.73
C LYS A 608 61.25 9.51 -44.14
N GLY A 609 61.50 8.74 -43.09
CA GLY A 609 60.44 7.94 -42.39
C GLY A 609 59.37 8.83 -41.79
N GLU A 610 59.74 9.93 -41.16
CA GLU A 610 58.79 10.84 -40.52
C GLU A 610 57.89 11.56 -41.52
N LYS A 611 58.45 11.91 -42.71
CA LYS A 611 57.68 12.52 -43.82
C LYS A 611 56.72 11.51 -44.47
N VAL A 612 57.13 10.25 -44.59
CA VAL A 612 56.28 9.18 -45.13
C VAL A 612 55.16 8.85 -44.16
N VAL A 613 55.48 8.83 -42.86
CA VAL A 613 54.44 8.63 -41.83
C VAL A 613 53.40 9.75 -41.80
N SER A 614 53.87 11.01 -41.87
CA SER A 614 52.97 12.17 -41.97
C SER A 614 52.14 12.12 -43.25
N ALA A 615 52.68 11.68 -44.38
CA ALA A 615 51.93 11.51 -45.61
C ALA A 615 50.88 10.37 -45.51
N ILE A 616 51.22 9.25 -44.85
CA ILE A 616 50.31 8.15 -44.65
C ILE A 616 49.18 8.55 -43.70
N VAL A 617 49.46 9.24 -42.59
CA VAL A 617 48.48 9.79 -41.69
C VAL A 617 47.60 10.81 -42.41
N TRP A 618 48.10 11.63 -43.24
CA TRP A 618 47.34 12.61 -44.02
C TRP A 618 46.42 11.93 -45.04
N ILE A 619 46.95 10.93 -45.78
CA ILE A 619 46.16 10.10 -46.68
C ILE A 619 45.11 9.33 -45.95
N PHE A 620 45.42 8.79 -44.75
CA PHE A 620 44.45 8.06 -43.92
C PHE A 620 43.31 8.97 -43.44
N ASN A 621 43.63 10.19 -42.96
CA ASN A 621 42.62 11.17 -42.58
C ASN A 621 41.74 11.57 -43.78
N LEU A 622 42.34 11.71 -44.96
CA LEU A 622 41.60 11.97 -46.19
C LEU A 622 40.65 10.81 -46.54
N PHE A 623 41.08 9.57 -46.34
CA PHE A 623 40.25 8.37 -46.58
C PHE A 623 39.18 8.19 -45.54
N VAL A 624 39.45 8.43 -44.26
CA VAL A 624 38.50 8.22 -43.15
C VAL A 624 37.38 9.28 -43.15
N ILE A 625 37.69 10.51 -43.55
CA ILE A 625 36.72 11.61 -43.52
C ILE A 625 36.01 11.80 -44.86
N THR A 626 36.73 11.72 -45.97
CA THR A 626 36.18 12.05 -47.30
C THR A 626 35.45 10.89 -47.96
N ILE A 627 35.90 9.65 -47.76
CA ILE A 627 35.25 8.51 -48.42
C ILE A 627 33.88 8.19 -47.84
N PRO A 628 33.66 8.14 -46.51
CA PRO A 628 32.32 7.97 -45.96
C PRO A 628 31.35 9.08 -46.36
N ALA A 629 31.86 10.35 -46.38
CA ALA A 629 31.02 11.47 -46.78
C ALA A 629 30.67 11.43 -48.28
N TYR A 630 31.59 10.98 -49.11
CA TYR A 630 31.33 10.78 -50.53
C TYR A 630 30.42 9.56 -50.79
N LEU A 631 30.66 8.45 -50.10
CA LEU A 631 29.80 7.26 -50.17
C LEU A 631 28.38 7.55 -49.66
N GLY A 632 28.23 8.35 -48.60
CA GLY A 632 26.91 8.82 -48.13
C GLY A 632 26.20 9.61 -49.22
N LYS A 633 26.89 10.58 -49.89
CA LYS A 633 26.29 11.34 -50.99
C LYS A 633 25.99 10.48 -52.22
N VAL A 634 26.83 9.51 -52.54
CA VAL A 634 26.59 8.54 -53.62
C VAL A 634 25.42 7.59 -53.27
N TRP A 635 25.30 7.20 -52.01
CA TRP A 635 24.17 6.40 -51.52
C TRP A 635 22.86 7.18 -51.59
N ASP A 636 22.82 8.41 -51.10
CA ASP A 636 21.67 9.31 -51.18
C ASP A 636 21.26 9.57 -52.66
N TYR A 637 22.25 9.72 -53.55
CA TYR A 637 21.99 9.85 -54.98
C TYR A 637 21.48 8.58 -55.62
N LEU A 638 21.98 7.41 -55.20
CA LEU A 638 21.56 6.10 -55.73
C LEU A 638 20.20 5.66 -55.18
N SER A 639 19.88 6.07 -53.93
CA SER A 639 18.59 5.75 -53.27
C SER A 639 17.50 6.76 -53.61
N SER A 640 17.82 7.89 -54.26
CA SER A 640 16.82 8.92 -54.57
C SER A 640 15.77 8.43 -55.57
N ASP A 641 14.51 8.72 -55.29
CA ASP A 641 13.38 8.35 -56.16
C ASP A 641 13.46 8.96 -57.55
N LYS A 642 14.12 10.14 -57.69
CA LYS A 642 14.40 10.79 -58.99
C LYS A 642 15.25 9.94 -59.95
N ARG A 643 16.13 9.07 -59.46
CA ARG A 643 16.94 8.20 -60.31
C ARG A 643 16.21 6.90 -60.64
N LYS A 644 15.38 6.41 -59.71
CA LYS A 644 14.50 5.29 -59.96
C LYS A 644 13.53 5.62 -61.09
N ASP A 645 12.90 6.81 -61.04
CA ASP A 645 12.02 7.31 -62.08
C ASP A 645 12.72 7.48 -63.44
N LYS A 646 13.96 7.94 -63.47
CA LYS A 646 14.74 8.12 -64.71
C LYS A 646 15.22 6.82 -65.32
N LEU A 647 15.37 5.76 -64.51
CA LEU A 647 15.70 4.41 -64.97
C LEU A 647 14.43 3.63 -65.39
N CYS A 648 13.30 3.93 -64.84
CA CYS A 648 12.01 3.36 -65.24
C CYS A 648 11.46 4.03 -66.52
N SER A 649 11.94 5.25 -66.89
CA SER A 649 11.52 5.96 -68.11
C SER A 649 12.36 5.65 -69.33
N LYS A 650 13.45 4.91 -69.23
CA LYS A 650 14.25 4.32 -70.29
C LYS A 650 14.02 2.81 -70.34
#